data_440008da51c01d190b20b53505640cca
#
_entry.id   440008da51c01d190b20b53505640cca
#
_cell.length_a   1.000
_cell.length_b   1.000
_cell.length_c   1.000
_cell.angle_alpha   90.00
_cell.angle_beta   90.00
_cell.angle_gamma   90.00
#
_symmetry.space_group_name_H-M   'P 1'
#
loop_
_entity.id
_entity.type
_entity.pdbx_description
1 polymer ?
#
loop_
_entity_poly.entity_id
_entity_poly.type
_entity_poly.pdbx_seq_one_letter_code
_entity_poly.pdbx_strand_id
1 'polypeptide(L)'
;MFAVPLRRARRPVFLAGSMAMATAGRSSPARPANRLIYEKSPYLQQHARNPVDWYPWGQEAFDKAKQENKLIFLSVGYSTCHWCHVMEEESFKNEEIGEIMSKNFVCIKVDREERPDVDKVYMTFVQATSGGGGWPMSVWLTPDLKPFVGGTYFPPEDSAHHVGFRTVLLRIAEQWRQNQEALLQSSQRILEALHSLSRVGTQQAAPPALEVLTTCFQQLSGSYDEEYGGFSQSPKFPTPVNLNFLFTYWALHRTTPEGARALQMSLHTLKMMAHGGIHDHIGQGFHRYSTDQHWHVPHFEKMLYDQGQLAVVYSRAFQISGDEFFADVAADILLYASRDLGSQTGGFYSAEDADSYPTAASSKKQEGAFCVWAAEEVRALLPDPVEGAAEGTTLGDVFMHHYGVKEDGNVSPRKDPHKELQGKNVLIVRSSPELTAARFGLQPGQLSAVLQEGRHRLQAARAQRPRPHLDTKMLASWNGLMISGFAQAGAVLAKQEYVSRAAQAAGFVRRHLVEPGSGRLLRSCYRGEADVVEQSAAPIHGFLEDYVFIIQGLFDLYEASLDQSWLEWALQLQHTQDKLFWDPKGFAYFSSEAGDPSLLLRLKDDQDGAEPAANSVTVTNLLRAASYSGHMEWMEKAGQILAAFSERLQKIPLALPEMARATAMFHHTLKQVVICGDPQGEDTKEMLRCVHSTFIPNKVLMLADGDRAGFLYRQLPFLSSLERKEGKATAYVCSNFTCSLPVTSPRALQELLRA
;
A
#
# COMPACT_ATOMS: atom_id res chain seq x y z
N MET A 1 12.51 48.48 42.58
CA MET A 1 13.59 49.50 42.52
C MET A 1 14.20 49.50 41.16
N PHE A 2 14.17 50.71 40.52
CA PHE A 2 14.85 51.15 39.29
C PHE A 2 14.47 50.43 37.97
N ALA A 3 13.65 50.98 37.11
CA ALA A 3 13.54 52.30 36.46
C ALA A 3 14.12 52.24 35.02
N VAL A 4 13.21 52.40 34.06
CA VAL A 4 13.35 52.63 32.61
C VAL A 4 14.15 53.91 32.31
N PRO A 5 14.76 54.07 31.11
CA PRO A 5 14.13 55.05 30.23
C PRO A 5 14.06 54.71 28.72
N LEU A 6 12.95 55.13 28.14
CA LEU A 6 12.64 55.40 26.76
C LEU A 6 13.66 56.33 26.06
N ARG A 7 13.98 56.08 24.77
CA ARG A 7 14.39 57.12 23.81
C ARG A 7 13.70 57.00 22.46
N ARG A 8 13.27 58.15 22.01
CA ARG A 8 12.38 58.54 20.94
C ARG A 8 12.87 58.25 19.52
N ALA A 9 11.89 58.17 18.65
CA ALA A 9 11.90 58.12 17.24
C ALA A 9 12.64 59.26 16.49
N ARG A 10 13.20 58.94 15.32
CA ARG A 10 13.40 59.90 14.21
C ARG A 10 12.86 59.29 12.93
N ARG A 11 11.95 60.02 12.26
CA ARG A 11 11.51 59.81 10.89
C ARG A 11 12.55 60.37 9.92
N PRO A 12 12.73 59.80 8.73
CA PRO A 12 13.19 60.58 7.58
C PRO A 12 12.13 60.68 6.47
N VAL A 13 12.04 61.82 6.01
CA VAL A 13 11.67 62.59 4.86
C VAL A 13 11.46 61.78 3.55
N PHE A 14 10.33 62.05 2.91
CA PHE A 14 9.93 61.66 1.56
C PHE A 14 10.82 62.30 0.49
N LEU A 15 11.24 61.49 -0.50
CA LEU A 15 11.64 61.96 -1.81
C LEU A 15 10.74 61.26 -2.84
N ALA A 16 10.02 62.07 -3.60
CA ALA A 16 9.13 61.66 -4.69
C ALA A 16 9.97 61.22 -5.90
N GLY A 17 9.72 60.03 -6.39
CA GLY A 17 10.27 59.49 -7.63
C GLY A 17 9.14 58.89 -8.47
N SER A 18 9.06 59.38 -9.69
CA SER A 18 8.14 59.20 -10.79
C SER A 18 7.50 57.80 -10.91
N MET A 19 6.17 57.77 -11.03
CA MET A 19 5.32 56.62 -11.40
C MET A 19 5.56 56.22 -12.87
N ALA A 20 6.05 54.98 -13.06
CA ALA A 20 5.77 54.25 -14.26
C ALA A 20 4.60 53.29 -13.97
N MET A 21 3.44 53.56 -14.62
CA MET A 21 2.27 52.67 -14.56
C MET A 21 2.63 51.33 -15.24
N ALA A 22 2.91 50.31 -14.44
CA ALA A 22 2.79 48.92 -14.88
C ALA A 22 1.32 48.55 -14.82
N THR A 23 0.72 48.25 -15.95
CA THR A 23 -0.62 47.68 -16.07
C THR A 23 -0.65 46.36 -15.32
N ALA A 24 -1.18 46.37 -14.12
CA ALA A 24 -1.54 45.18 -13.38
C ALA A 24 -2.59 44.41 -14.18
N GLY A 25 -2.20 43.24 -14.71
CA GLY A 25 -3.13 42.28 -15.26
C GLY A 25 -4.17 41.95 -14.17
N ARG A 26 -5.45 42.23 -14.48
CA ARG A 26 -6.56 41.84 -13.62
C ARG A 26 -6.52 40.31 -13.51
N SER A 27 -6.11 39.80 -12.36
CA SER A 27 -6.41 38.44 -11.97
C SER A 27 -7.93 38.29 -11.97
N SER A 28 -8.48 37.42 -12.80
CA SER A 28 -9.90 37.07 -12.75
C SER A 28 -10.24 36.68 -11.30
N PRO A 29 -11.41 37.11 -10.78
CA PRO A 29 -11.80 36.73 -9.42
C PRO A 29 -11.82 35.21 -9.32
N ALA A 30 -11.19 34.67 -8.29
CA ALA A 30 -11.15 33.23 -8.06
C ALA A 30 -12.58 32.69 -8.06
N ARG A 31 -12.85 31.65 -8.85
CA ARG A 31 -14.16 31.01 -8.94
C ARG A 31 -14.64 30.62 -7.54
N PRO A 32 -15.92 30.81 -7.18
CA PRO A 32 -16.47 30.29 -5.94
C PRO A 32 -16.33 28.77 -5.90
N ALA A 33 -15.88 28.25 -4.75
CA ALA A 33 -15.69 26.82 -4.56
C ALA A 33 -17.05 26.10 -4.47
N ASN A 34 -17.11 24.87 -4.99
CA ASN A 34 -18.22 23.95 -4.77
C ASN A 34 -18.13 23.29 -3.37
N ARG A 35 -19.06 22.39 -3.04
CA ARG A 35 -19.18 21.76 -1.70
C ARG A 35 -17.95 20.98 -1.27
N LEU A 36 -17.14 20.47 -2.20
CA LEU A 36 -15.96 19.69 -1.89
C LEU A 36 -14.90 20.46 -1.09
N ILE A 37 -15.01 21.80 -1.03
CA ILE A 37 -14.09 22.63 -0.20
C ILE A 37 -14.21 22.32 1.29
N TYR A 38 -15.34 21.79 1.75
CA TYR A 38 -15.60 21.46 3.14
C TYR A 38 -15.15 20.03 3.51
N GLU A 39 -14.77 19.24 2.52
CA GLU A 39 -14.27 17.89 2.73
C GLU A 39 -12.82 17.90 3.24
N LYS A 40 -12.42 16.83 3.92
CA LYS A 40 -11.05 16.68 4.43
C LYS A 40 -10.13 15.96 3.46
N SER A 41 -10.68 15.14 2.55
CA SER A 41 -9.90 14.45 1.53
C SER A 41 -9.12 15.43 0.65
N PRO A 42 -7.79 15.31 0.54
CA PRO A 42 -7.01 16.11 -0.42
C PRO A 42 -7.51 15.96 -1.86
N TYR A 43 -7.95 14.76 -2.25
CA TYR A 43 -8.50 14.49 -3.56
C TYR A 43 -9.79 15.28 -3.82
N LEU A 44 -10.72 15.29 -2.89
CA LEU A 44 -11.97 16.03 -3.04
C LEU A 44 -11.70 17.54 -3.09
N GLN A 45 -10.81 18.03 -2.24
CA GLN A 45 -10.43 19.45 -2.22
C GLN A 45 -9.76 19.91 -3.51
N GLN A 46 -8.98 19.05 -4.20
CA GLN A 46 -8.41 19.36 -5.52
C GLN A 46 -9.50 19.76 -6.53
N HIS A 47 -10.67 19.14 -6.46
CA HIS A 47 -11.80 19.39 -7.36
C HIS A 47 -12.76 20.48 -6.89
N ALA A 48 -12.50 21.12 -5.75
CA ALA A 48 -13.40 22.12 -5.15
C ALA A 48 -13.62 23.37 -6.03
N ARG A 49 -12.70 23.65 -6.96
CA ARG A 49 -12.76 24.84 -7.84
C ARG A 49 -13.03 24.51 -9.32
N ASN A 50 -13.37 23.26 -9.61
CA ASN A 50 -13.80 22.91 -10.97
C ASN A 50 -15.10 23.63 -11.35
N PRO A 51 -15.36 23.86 -12.66
CA PRO A 51 -16.64 24.37 -13.16
C PRO A 51 -17.84 23.44 -12.91
N VAL A 52 -17.58 22.18 -12.57
CA VAL A 52 -18.62 21.20 -12.25
C VAL A 52 -19.19 21.44 -10.86
N ASP A 53 -20.52 21.37 -10.71
CA ASP A 53 -21.23 21.41 -9.42
C ASP A 53 -21.09 20.04 -8.71
N TRP A 54 -19.92 19.79 -8.16
CA TRP A 54 -19.59 18.55 -7.47
C TRP A 54 -20.24 18.45 -6.09
N TYR A 55 -20.73 17.25 -5.79
CA TYR A 55 -21.21 16.80 -4.49
C TYR A 55 -20.28 15.72 -3.94
N PRO A 56 -20.06 15.64 -2.62
CA PRO A 56 -19.56 14.43 -2.00
C PRO A 56 -20.61 13.31 -2.04
N TRP A 57 -20.22 12.06 -1.79
CA TRP A 57 -21.15 10.94 -1.62
C TRP A 57 -22.00 11.15 -0.37
N GLY A 58 -23.30 11.35 -0.53
CA GLY A 58 -24.16 11.62 0.61
C GLY A 58 -25.61 11.96 0.23
N GLN A 59 -26.46 12.04 1.24
CA GLN A 59 -27.90 12.16 1.10
C GLN A 59 -28.35 13.39 0.31
N GLU A 60 -27.64 14.53 0.43
CA GLU A 60 -27.96 15.76 -0.31
C GLU A 60 -27.96 15.52 -1.82
N ALA A 61 -26.93 14.82 -2.33
CA ALA A 61 -26.81 14.50 -3.75
C ALA A 61 -27.91 13.51 -4.19
N PHE A 62 -28.21 12.52 -3.37
CA PHE A 62 -29.21 11.50 -3.67
C PHE A 62 -30.62 12.08 -3.70
N ASP A 63 -30.96 12.94 -2.74
CA ASP A 63 -32.26 13.63 -2.69
C ASP A 63 -32.42 14.55 -3.89
N LYS A 64 -31.39 15.31 -4.25
CA LYS A 64 -31.42 16.16 -5.44
C LYS A 64 -31.64 15.35 -6.72
N ALA A 65 -30.95 14.22 -6.88
CA ALA A 65 -31.13 13.36 -8.05
C ALA A 65 -32.57 12.84 -8.17
N LYS A 66 -33.19 12.45 -7.04
CA LYS A 66 -34.60 12.01 -7.00
C LYS A 66 -35.58 13.14 -7.24
N GLN A 67 -35.40 14.29 -6.59
CA GLN A 67 -36.29 15.43 -6.69
C GLN A 67 -36.31 16.05 -8.12
N GLU A 68 -35.13 16.13 -8.73
CA GLU A 68 -34.99 16.69 -10.09
C GLU A 68 -35.13 15.62 -11.19
N ASN A 69 -35.32 14.35 -10.83
CA ASN A 69 -35.32 13.20 -11.75
C ASN A 69 -34.11 13.20 -12.69
N LYS A 70 -32.94 13.45 -12.13
CA LYS A 70 -31.68 13.49 -12.86
C LYS A 70 -30.84 12.23 -12.60
N LEU A 71 -30.15 11.77 -13.64
CA LEU A 71 -29.10 10.77 -13.50
C LEU A 71 -27.96 11.30 -12.62
N ILE A 72 -27.26 10.37 -11.97
CA ILE A 72 -26.03 10.68 -11.26
C ILE A 72 -24.84 10.35 -12.16
N PHE A 73 -23.88 11.27 -12.25
CA PHE A 73 -22.55 11.00 -12.77
C PHE A 73 -21.61 10.82 -11.57
N LEU A 74 -21.12 9.60 -11.39
CA LEU A 74 -20.19 9.22 -10.33
C LEU A 74 -18.78 9.19 -10.90
N SER A 75 -17.88 9.98 -10.32
CA SER A 75 -16.44 9.94 -10.60
C SER A 75 -15.67 9.50 -9.35
N VAL A 76 -14.93 8.42 -9.47
CA VAL A 76 -14.13 7.85 -8.38
C VAL A 76 -12.65 7.88 -8.76
N GLY A 77 -11.81 8.28 -7.83
CA GLY A 77 -10.36 8.33 -8.01
C GLY A 77 -9.65 8.50 -6.66
N TYR A 78 -8.43 8.96 -6.68
CA TYR A 78 -7.62 9.24 -5.49
C TYR A 78 -6.58 10.34 -5.79
N SER A 79 -5.98 10.90 -4.73
CA SER A 79 -5.22 12.15 -4.77
C SER A 79 -3.97 12.12 -5.65
N THR A 80 -3.26 10.99 -5.70
CA THR A 80 -1.98 10.82 -6.40
C THR A 80 -2.11 10.16 -7.77
N CYS A 81 -3.34 10.03 -8.28
CA CYS A 81 -3.67 9.34 -9.52
C CYS A 81 -3.40 10.22 -10.74
N HIS A 82 -2.35 9.94 -11.50
CA HIS A 82 -1.98 10.68 -12.71
C HIS A 82 -3.14 10.81 -13.72
N TRP A 83 -3.78 9.70 -14.11
CA TRP A 83 -4.90 9.75 -15.07
C TRP A 83 -6.15 10.48 -14.54
N CYS A 84 -6.31 10.56 -13.19
CA CYS A 84 -7.34 11.42 -12.60
C CYS A 84 -7.01 12.90 -12.80
N HIS A 85 -5.72 13.29 -12.68
CA HIS A 85 -5.26 14.64 -12.97
C HIS A 85 -5.42 14.98 -14.46
N VAL A 86 -5.08 14.05 -15.35
CA VAL A 86 -5.29 14.23 -16.80
C VAL A 86 -6.76 14.49 -17.10
N MET A 87 -7.68 13.69 -16.57
CA MET A 87 -9.11 13.88 -16.80
C MET A 87 -9.63 15.18 -16.16
N GLU A 88 -9.04 15.61 -15.04
CA GLU A 88 -9.35 16.91 -14.43
C GLU A 88 -8.97 18.05 -15.37
N GLU A 89 -7.73 18.08 -15.84
CA GLU A 89 -7.22 19.15 -16.71
C GLU A 89 -7.95 19.21 -18.04
N GLU A 90 -8.22 18.08 -18.66
CA GLU A 90 -8.81 18.03 -20.00
C GLU A 90 -10.35 18.20 -20.00
N SER A 91 -11.04 17.70 -18.96
CA SER A 91 -12.50 17.62 -18.95
C SER A 91 -13.13 18.40 -17.79
N PHE A 92 -12.73 18.14 -16.52
CA PHE A 92 -13.43 18.73 -15.37
C PHE A 92 -13.12 20.21 -15.16
N LYS A 93 -12.01 20.73 -15.67
CA LYS A 93 -11.67 22.16 -15.71
C LYS A 93 -12.21 22.87 -16.94
N ASN A 94 -12.76 22.15 -17.92
CA ASN A 94 -13.35 22.72 -19.12
C ASN A 94 -14.73 23.29 -18.80
N GLU A 95 -14.94 24.58 -19.10
CA GLU A 95 -16.17 25.31 -18.78
C GLU A 95 -17.41 24.71 -19.49
N GLU A 96 -17.30 24.38 -20.77
CA GLU A 96 -18.40 23.83 -21.56
C GLU A 96 -18.79 22.43 -21.08
N ILE A 97 -17.81 21.57 -20.83
CA ILE A 97 -18.04 20.22 -20.29
C ILE A 97 -18.65 20.33 -18.88
N GLY A 98 -18.14 21.23 -18.05
CA GLY A 98 -18.65 21.49 -16.70
C GLY A 98 -20.12 21.96 -16.71
N GLU A 99 -20.51 22.80 -17.65
CA GLU A 99 -21.90 23.23 -17.83
C GLU A 99 -22.80 22.07 -18.27
N ILE A 100 -22.36 21.27 -19.25
CA ILE A 100 -23.10 20.07 -19.70
C ILE A 100 -23.30 19.09 -18.53
N MET A 101 -22.29 18.85 -17.76
CA MET A 101 -22.34 17.95 -16.57
C MET A 101 -23.35 18.48 -15.54
N SER A 102 -23.19 19.69 -15.08
CA SER A 102 -24.01 20.29 -14.01
C SER A 102 -25.47 20.47 -14.39
N LYS A 103 -25.76 20.73 -15.69
CA LYS A 103 -27.09 20.86 -16.20
C LYS A 103 -27.86 19.54 -16.27
N ASN A 104 -27.19 18.46 -16.68
CA ASN A 104 -27.84 17.19 -17.00
C ASN A 104 -27.75 16.15 -15.92
N PHE A 105 -26.80 16.26 -15.02
CA PHE A 105 -26.49 15.25 -13.99
C PHE A 105 -26.36 15.87 -12.61
N VAL A 106 -26.58 15.06 -11.58
CA VAL A 106 -26.02 15.31 -10.24
C VAL A 106 -24.63 14.67 -10.22
N CYS A 107 -23.60 15.50 -10.11
CA CYS A 107 -22.22 15.05 -10.22
C CYS A 107 -21.65 14.74 -8.84
N ILE A 108 -21.29 13.48 -8.59
CA ILE A 108 -20.73 13.02 -7.31
C ILE A 108 -19.27 12.67 -7.50
N LYS A 109 -18.42 13.16 -6.59
CA LYS A 109 -16.99 12.84 -6.52
C LYS A 109 -16.72 11.98 -5.30
N VAL A 110 -15.98 10.88 -5.47
CA VAL A 110 -15.63 9.94 -4.39
C VAL A 110 -14.13 9.71 -4.37
N ASP A 111 -13.54 9.85 -3.21
CA ASP A 111 -12.20 9.35 -2.92
C ASP A 111 -12.30 7.85 -2.57
N ARG A 112 -11.73 6.98 -3.42
CA ARG A 112 -11.75 5.54 -3.22
C ARG A 112 -11.07 5.10 -1.93
N GLU A 113 -10.14 5.90 -1.44
CA GLU A 113 -9.40 5.58 -0.21
C GLU A 113 -10.25 5.86 1.03
N GLU A 114 -11.15 6.86 0.97
CA GLU A 114 -12.14 7.09 2.03
C GLU A 114 -13.34 6.12 1.96
N ARG A 115 -13.81 5.84 0.74
CA ARG A 115 -14.99 5.00 0.49
C ARG A 115 -14.66 3.81 -0.42
N PRO A 116 -13.82 2.87 0.05
CA PRO A 116 -13.49 1.65 -0.70
C PRO A 116 -14.72 0.77 -0.95
N ASP A 117 -15.73 0.85 -0.12
CA ASP A 117 -17.01 0.16 -0.27
C ASP A 117 -17.78 0.61 -1.53
N VAL A 118 -17.87 1.92 -1.76
CA VAL A 118 -18.48 2.51 -2.96
C VAL A 118 -17.64 2.16 -4.19
N ASP A 119 -16.31 2.35 -4.10
CA ASP A 119 -15.37 2.03 -5.18
C ASP A 119 -15.51 0.56 -5.65
N LYS A 120 -15.49 -0.38 -4.72
CA LYS A 120 -15.56 -1.83 -5.03
C LYS A 120 -16.87 -2.22 -5.73
N VAL A 121 -18.00 -1.69 -5.29
CA VAL A 121 -19.31 -1.99 -5.92
C VAL A 121 -19.31 -1.59 -7.39
N TYR A 122 -18.91 -0.35 -7.68
CA TYR A 122 -18.96 0.15 -9.04
C TYR A 122 -17.78 -0.31 -9.90
N MET A 123 -16.61 -0.59 -9.30
CA MET A 123 -15.50 -1.23 -10.00
C MET A 123 -15.87 -2.65 -10.45
N THR A 124 -16.59 -3.42 -9.63
CA THR A 124 -17.11 -4.73 -10.02
C THR A 124 -18.03 -4.63 -11.24
N PHE A 125 -18.89 -3.61 -11.29
CA PHE A 125 -19.72 -3.32 -12.46
C PHE A 125 -18.87 -2.99 -13.70
N VAL A 126 -17.90 -2.09 -13.57
CA VAL A 126 -17.05 -1.68 -14.70
C VAL A 126 -16.26 -2.87 -15.23
N GLN A 127 -15.64 -3.66 -14.35
CA GLN A 127 -14.89 -4.85 -14.75
C GLN A 127 -15.77 -5.91 -15.46
N ALA A 128 -16.98 -6.13 -14.94
CA ALA A 128 -17.91 -7.09 -15.53
C ALA A 128 -18.41 -6.68 -16.93
N THR A 129 -18.47 -5.37 -17.21
CA THR A 129 -19.02 -4.83 -18.47
C THR A 129 -17.96 -4.49 -19.51
N SER A 130 -16.75 -4.10 -19.08
CA SER A 130 -15.67 -3.66 -19.98
C SER A 130 -14.50 -4.65 -20.08
N GLY A 131 -14.47 -5.68 -19.22
CA GLY A 131 -13.38 -6.66 -19.16
C GLY A 131 -12.10 -6.12 -18.46
N GLY A 132 -12.09 -4.88 -18.00
CA GLY A 132 -10.99 -4.25 -17.27
C GLY A 132 -11.50 -3.17 -16.34
N GLY A 133 -10.63 -2.66 -15.45
CA GLY A 133 -10.96 -1.59 -14.51
C GLY A 133 -9.74 -0.74 -14.20
N GLY A 134 -9.95 0.37 -13.51
CA GLY A 134 -8.91 1.32 -13.11
C GLY A 134 -9.49 2.69 -12.80
N TRP A 135 -8.64 3.59 -12.43
CA TRP A 135 -8.98 4.98 -12.11
C TRP A 135 -8.34 5.95 -13.10
N PRO A 136 -9.06 7.07 -13.40
CA PRO A 136 -10.37 7.47 -12.88
C PRO A 136 -11.46 6.47 -13.29
N MET A 137 -12.42 6.22 -12.41
CA MET A 137 -13.61 5.45 -12.73
C MET A 137 -14.79 6.40 -12.92
N SER A 138 -15.49 6.26 -14.04
CA SER A 138 -16.65 7.09 -14.43
C SER A 138 -17.87 6.18 -14.60
N VAL A 139 -18.92 6.41 -13.82
CA VAL A 139 -20.13 5.57 -13.85
C VAL A 139 -21.37 6.44 -13.86
N TRP A 140 -22.34 6.11 -14.72
CA TRP A 140 -23.66 6.75 -14.72
C TRP A 140 -24.66 5.87 -14.00
N LEU A 141 -25.34 6.47 -13.03
CA LEU A 141 -26.30 5.82 -12.15
C LEU A 141 -27.70 6.40 -12.32
N THR A 142 -28.70 5.57 -12.09
CA THR A 142 -30.07 6.04 -11.88
C THR A 142 -30.17 6.84 -10.57
N PRO A 143 -31.26 7.60 -10.32
CA PRO A 143 -31.47 8.27 -9.04
C PRO A 143 -31.49 7.32 -7.81
N ASP A 144 -31.69 6.03 -8.05
CA ASP A 144 -31.63 4.97 -7.02
C ASP A 144 -30.25 4.28 -6.98
N LEU A 145 -29.21 4.93 -7.44
CA LEU A 145 -27.81 4.52 -7.39
C LEU A 145 -27.46 3.29 -8.25
N LYS A 146 -28.37 2.76 -9.08
CA LYS A 146 -28.14 1.59 -9.92
C LYS A 146 -27.31 1.93 -11.15
N PRO A 147 -26.18 1.24 -11.42
CA PRO A 147 -25.33 1.53 -12.56
C PRO A 147 -25.94 1.01 -13.87
N PHE A 148 -25.66 1.68 -15.00
CA PHE A 148 -26.07 1.22 -16.33
C PHE A 148 -25.02 1.50 -17.43
N VAL A 149 -24.15 2.49 -17.25
CA VAL A 149 -23.00 2.77 -18.13
C VAL A 149 -21.79 3.06 -17.24
N GLY A 150 -20.62 2.58 -17.63
CA GLY A 150 -19.38 2.87 -16.92
C GLY A 150 -18.14 2.66 -17.78
N GLY A 151 -17.05 3.21 -17.32
CA GLY A 151 -15.74 3.10 -17.92
C GLY A 151 -14.69 3.73 -17.01
N THR A 152 -13.49 3.86 -17.53
CA THR A 152 -12.38 4.52 -16.81
C THR A 152 -12.18 5.95 -17.32
N TYR A 153 -11.05 6.25 -17.89
CA TYR A 153 -10.76 7.54 -18.52
C TYR A 153 -11.52 7.72 -19.84
N PHE A 154 -12.01 8.93 -20.09
CA PHE A 154 -12.59 9.36 -21.36
C PHE A 154 -11.86 10.62 -21.87
N PRO A 155 -11.36 10.65 -23.11
CA PRO A 155 -10.81 11.86 -23.70
C PRO A 155 -11.91 12.94 -23.84
N PRO A 156 -11.58 14.24 -23.80
CA PRO A 156 -12.59 15.30 -23.84
C PRO A 156 -13.44 15.27 -25.11
N GLU A 157 -12.84 15.04 -26.26
CA GLU A 157 -13.47 15.07 -27.59
C GLU A 157 -13.33 13.71 -28.32
N ASP A 158 -14.17 13.52 -29.34
CA ASP A 158 -14.12 12.32 -30.16
C ASP A 158 -12.81 12.20 -30.94
N SER A 159 -12.29 11.00 -31.03
CA SER A 159 -11.13 10.65 -31.84
C SER A 159 -11.45 9.49 -32.79
N ALA A 160 -10.52 9.13 -33.68
CA ALA A 160 -10.72 8.03 -34.64
C ALA A 160 -11.08 6.67 -33.97
N HIS A 161 -10.66 6.50 -32.71
CA HIS A 161 -10.79 5.22 -32.00
C HIS A 161 -11.54 5.30 -30.67
N HIS A 162 -11.86 6.51 -30.19
CA HIS A 162 -12.50 6.72 -28.90
C HIS A 162 -13.60 7.76 -28.98
N VAL A 163 -14.72 7.45 -28.34
CA VAL A 163 -15.82 8.43 -28.15
C VAL A 163 -15.43 9.38 -27.01
N GLY A 164 -15.55 10.67 -27.25
CA GLY A 164 -15.19 11.71 -26.29
C GLY A 164 -16.18 11.83 -25.15
N PHE A 165 -15.71 12.32 -24.03
CA PHE A 165 -16.51 12.50 -22.82
C PHE A 165 -17.73 13.40 -23.06
N ARG A 166 -17.54 14.50 -23.78
CA ARG A 166 -18.63 15.42 -24.18
C ARG A 166 -19.75 14.68 -24.92
N THR A 167 -19.40 13.86 -25.91
CA THR A 167 -20.36 13.08 -26.70
C THR A 167 -21.09 12.06 -25.84
N VAL A 168 -20.38 11.36 -24.96
CA VAL A 168 -20.96 10.38 -24.03
C VAL A 168 -21.99 11.07 -23.11
N LEU A 169 -21.64 12.19 -22.49
CA LEU A 169 -22.54 12.97 -21.62
C LEU A 169 -23.84 13.34 -22.33
N LEU A 170 -23.74 13.89 -23.54
CA LEU A 170 -24.92 14.35 -24.30
C LEU A 170 -25.81 13.18 -24.73
N ARG A 171 -25.22 12.07 -25.19
CA ARG A 171 -25.95 10.84 -25.55
C ARG A 171 -26.70 10.22 -24.36
N ILE A 172 -26.07 10.14 -23.21
CA ILE A 172 -26.69 9.58 -22.00
C ILE A 172 -27.83 10.49 -21.52
N ALA A 173 -27.63 11.83 -21.53
CA ALA A 173 -28.69 12.78 -21.16
C ALA A 173 -29.88 12.68 -22.10
N GLU A 174 -29.65 12.48 -23.41
CA GLU A 174 -30.72 12.32 -24.40
C GLU A 174 -31.48 10.99 -24.20
N GLN A 175 -30.74 9.89 -23.98
CA GLN A 175 -31.34 8.57 -23.70
C GLN A 175 -32.21 8.59 -22.43
N TRP A 176 -31.79 9.28 -21.38
CA TRP A 176 -32.61 9.45 -20.18
C TRP A 176 -33.94 10.16 -20.47
N ARG A 177 -33.94 11.21 -21.31
CA ARG A 177 -35.14 11.93 -21.68
C ARG A 177 -36.09 11.11 -22.53
N GLN A 178 -35.55 10.29 -23.45
CA GLN A 178 -36.34 9.57 -24.46
C GLN A 178 -36.75 8.17 -24.02
N ASN A 179 -35.90 7.47 -23.26
CA ASN A 179 -36.00 6.03 -22.99
C ASN A 179 -35.78 5.68 -21.53
N GLN A 180 -36.24 6.53 -20.61
CA GLN A 180 -35.99 6.37 -19.15
C GLN A 180 -36.36 4.98 -18.63
N GLU A 181 -37.54 4.45 -18.99
CA GLU A 181 -38.02 3.14 -18.54
C GLU A 181 -37.08 1.99 -18.94
N ALA A 182 -36.59 2.02 -20.18
CA ALA A 182 -35.65 1.00 -20.68
C ALA A 182 -34.32 1.03 -19.91
N LEU A 183 -33.83 2.24 -19.56
CA LEU A 183 -32.63 2.39 -18.75
C LEU A 183 -32.83 1.88 -17.31
N LEU A 184 -33.97 2.16 -16.70
CA LEU A 184 -34.33 1.63 -15.36
C LEU A 184 -34.41 0.11 -15.35
N GLN A 185 -35.04 -0.51 -16.37
CA GLN A 185 -35.09 -1.96 -16.50
C GLN A 185 -33.70 -2.58 -16.74
N SER A 186 -32.85 -1.91 -17.53
CA SER A 186 -31.48 -2.36 -17.78
C SER A 186 -30.64 -2.32 -16.49
N SER A 187 -30.70 -1.19 -15.76
CA SER A 187 -29.96 -1.06 -14.49
C SER A 187 -30.41 -2.07 -13.43
N GLN A 188 -31.70 -2.41 -13.39
CA GLN A 188 -32.19 -3.46 -12.50
C GLN A 188 -31.62 -4.84 -12.82
N ARG A 189 -31.59 -5.22 -14.10
CA ARG A 189 -31.00 -6.49 -14.57
C ARG A 189 -29.50 -6.56 -14.27
N ILE A 190 -28.79 -5.44 -14.44
CA ILE A 190 -27.38 -5.33 -14.09
C ILE A 190 -27.18 -5.57 -12.59
N LEU A 191 -27.98 -4.94 -11.74
CA LEU A 191 -27.89 -5.14 -10.29
C LEU A 191 -28.14 -6.59 -9.89
N GLU A 192 -29.12 -7.28 -10.50
CA GLU A 192 -29.40 -8.71 -10.26
C GLU A 192 -28.21 -9.60 -10.69
N ALA A 193 -27.58 -9.26 -11.81
CA ALA A 193 -26.36 -9.97 -12.27
C ALA A 193 -25.19 -9.74 -11.30
N LEU A 194 -24.98 -8.51 -10.82
CA LEU A 194 -23.95 -8.20 -9.83
C LEU A 194 -24.19 -8.94 -8.52
N HIS A 195 -25.43 -9.02 -8.04
CA HIS A 195 -25.80 -9.85 -6.89
C HIS A 195 -25.43 -11.33 -7.08
N SER A 196 -25.61 -11.85 -8.27
CA SER A 196 -25.26 -13.27 -8.56
C SER A 196 -23.75 -13.48 -8.62
N LEU A 197 -23.01 -12.54 -9.21
CA LEU A 197 -21.54 -12.61 -9.33
C LEU A 197 -20.84 -12.43 -7.97
N SER A 198 -21.43 -11.67 -7.05
CA SER A 198 -20.83 -11.38 -5.75
C SER A 198 -21.06 -12.45 -4.68
N ARG A 199 -21.77 -13.54 -5.01
CA ARG A 199 -22.05 -14.62 -4.05
C ARG A 199 -20.80 -15.45 -3.80
N VAL A 200 -20.32 -15.44 -2.55
CA VAL A 200 -19.27 -16.33 -2.04
C VAL A 200 -19.87 -17.16 -0.91
N GLY A 201 -19.54 -18.45 -0.87
CA GLY A 201 -19.90 -19.32 0.27
C GLY A 201 -21.34 -19.85 0.26
N THR A 202 -21.93 -20.07 -0.91
CA THR A 202 -23.31 -20.58 -1.04
C THR A 202 -23.45 -22.11 -0.87
N GLN A 203 -22.36 -22.85 -0.81
CA GLN A 203 -22.36 -24.30 -0.65
C GLN A 203 -21.59 -24.72 0.60
N GLN A 204 -22.09 -25.76 1.30
CA GLN A 204 -21.33 -26.43 2.35
C GLN A 204 -20.20 -27.23 1.71
N ALA A 205 -19.04 -26.61 1.54
CA ALA A 205 -17.81 -27.25 1.08
C ALA A 205 -16.90 -27.55 2.29
N ALA A 206 -15.97 -28.47 2.11
CA ALA A 206 -14.84 -28.64 3.03
C ALA A 206 -13.75 -27.63 2.70
N PRO A 207 -12.87 -27.25 3.66
CA PRO A 207 -11.65 -26.54 3.33
C PRO A 207 -10.89 -27.25 2.22
N PRO A 208 -10.27 -26.50 1.27
CA PRO A 208 -9.53 -27.13 0.18
C PRO A 208 -8.32 -27.92 0.72
N ALA A 209 -7.97 -28.99 0.04
CA ALA A 209 -6.81 -29.79 0.40
C ALA A 209 -5.48 -29.11 -0.04
N LEU A 210 -4.34 -29.64 0.39
CA LEU A 210 -3.02 -29.05 0.15
C LEU A 210 -2.59 -29.00 -1.35
N GLU A 211 -3.29 -29.76 -2.23
CA GLU A 211 -3.06 -29.71 -3.69
C GLU A 211 -3.23 -28.30 -4.27
N VAL A 212 -4.02 -27.43 -3.63
CA VAL A 212 -4.16 -26.01 -3.96
C VAL A 212 -2.81 -25.30 -4.00
N LEU A 213 -1.88 -25.66 -3.11
CA LEU A 213 -0.53 -25.06 -3.07
C LEU A 213 0.26 -25.40 -4.33
N THR A 214 0.22 -26.67 -4.76
CA THR A 214 0.88 -27.11 -5.99
C THR A 214 0.28 -26.45 -7.22
N THR A 215 -1.05 -26.35 -7.28
CA THR A 215 -1.74 -25.66 -8.38
C THR A 215 -1.40 -24.17 -8.42
N CYS A 216 -1.35 -23.48 -7.28
CA CYS A 216 -0.96 -22.08 -7.19
C CYS A 216 0.50 -21.87 -7.66
N PHE A 217 1.41 -22.72 -7.18
CA PHE A 217 2.80 -22.70 -7.64
C PHE A 217 2.92 -22.91 -9.15
N GLN A 218 2.20 -23.87 -9.72
CA GLN A 218 2.20 -24.13 -11.17
C GLN A 218 1.68 -22.93 -11.97
N GLN A 219 0.58 -22.30 -11.53
CA GLN A 219 0.02 -21.11 -12.18
C GLN A 219 1.00 -19.91 -12.10
N LEU A 220 1.63 -19.69 -10.95
CA LEU A 220 2.67 -18.67 -10.79
C LEU A 220 3.89 -18.94 -11.68
N SER A 221 4.39 -20.18 -11.70
CA SER A 221 5.51 -20.58 -12.55
C SER A 221 5.20 -20.40 -14.03
N GLY A 222 3.95 -20.66 -14.45
CA GLY A 222 3.51 -20.50 -15.85
C GLY A 222 3.44 -19.04 -16.31
N SER A 223 3.30 -18.08 -15.38
CA SER A 223 3.25 -16.65 -15.67
C SER A 223 4.57 -15.92 -15.37
N TYR A 224 5.57 -16.64 -14.86
CA TYR A 224 6.83 -16.06 -14.43
C TYR A 224 7.71 -15.61 -15.62
N ASP A 225 8.27 -14.40 -15.50
CA ASP A 225 9.25 -13.85 -16.44
C ASP A 225 10.66 -14.31 -16.05
N GLU A 226 11.26 -15.19 -16.89
CA GLU A 226 12.56 -15.80 -16.61
C GLU A 226 13.73 -14.82 -16.67
N GLU A 227 13.61 -13.76 -17.46
CA GLU A 227 14.68 -12.77 -17.65
C GLU A 227 14.61 -11.65 -16.62
N TYR A 228 13.42 -11.08 -16.42
CA TYR A 228 13.26 -9.88 -15.57
C TYR A 228 12.56 -10.17 -14.24
N GLY A 229 12.13 -11.39 -14.01
CA GLY A 229 11.33 -11.71 -12.82
C GLY A 229 9.93 -11.11 -12.87
N GLY A 230 9.14 -11.40 -11.83
CA GLY A 230 7.73 -11.00 -11.78
C GLY A 230 6.80 -11.95 -12.54
N PHE A 231 5.49 -11.68 -12.45
CA PHE A 231 4.44 -12.63 -12.86
C PHE A 231 3.50 -12.07 -13.94
N SER A 232 3.93 -11.04 -14.65
CA SER A 232 3.26 -10.46 -15.80
C SER A 232 4.28 -9.83 -16.74
N GLN A 233 3.84 -9.42 -17.93
CA GLN A 233 4.75 -8.76 -18.86
C GLN A 233 4.75 -7.24 -18.70
N SER A 234 3.60 -6.57 -18.86
CA SER A 234 3.48 -5.11 -18.80
C SER A 234 2.01 -4.72 -18.68
N PRO A 235 1.62 -3.89 -17.72
CA PRO A 235 2.44 -3.36 -16.61
C PRO A 235 2.83 -4.44 -15.59
N LYS A 236 3.95 -4.23 -14.87
CA LYS A 236 4.42 -5.12 -13.81
C LYS A 236 4.20 -4.50 -12.44
N PHE A 237 3.47 -5.23 -11.60
CA PHE A 237 3.26 -4.89 -10.20
C PHE A 237 4.17 -5.72 -9.28
N PRO A 238 4.60 -5.18 -8.13
CA PRO A 238 5.44 -5.90 -7.16
C PRO A 238 4.82 -7.20 -6.64
N THR A 239 3.49 -7.25 -6.46
CA THR A 239 2.69 -8.39 -5.97
C THR A 239 3.34 -9.16 -4.80
N PRO A 240 3.53 -8.53 -3.62
CA PRO A 240 4.19 -9.18 -2.48
C PRO A 240 3.50 -10.46 -2.00
N VAL A 241 2.18 -10.59 -2.23
CA VAL A 241 1.42 -11.81 -1.90
C VAL A 241 1.94 -13.05 -2.63
N ASN A 242 2.35 -12.92 -3.89
CA ASN A 242 2.94 -14.01 -4.66
C ASN A 242 4.27 -14.47 -4.05
N LEU A 243 5.11 -13.49 -3.66
CA LEU A 243 6.41 -13.77 -3.06
C LEU A 243 6.27 -14.42 -1.68
N ASN A 244 5.34 -13.94 -0.86
CA ASN A 244 5.04 -14.55 0.44
C ASN A 244 4.52 -15.99 0.31
N PHE A 245 3.67 -16.25 -0.67
CA PHE A 245 3.23 -17.61 -0.99
C PHE A 245 4.40 -18.49 -1.40
N LEU A 246 5.25 -18.04 -2.32
CA LEU A 246 6.41 -18.79 -2.80
C LEU A 246 7.44 -19.07 -1.71
N PHE A 247 7.69 -18.15 -0.80
CA PHE A 247 8.53 -18.40 0.39
C PHE A 247 7.94 -19.48 1.28
N THR A 248 6.62 -19.49 1.47
CA THR A 248 5.94 -20.54 2.24
C THR A 248 5.99 -21.88 1.52
N TYR A 249 5.75 -21.88 0.21
CA TYR A 249 5.86 -23.09 -0.61
C TYR A 249 7.26 -23.70 -0.56
N TRP A 250 8.31 -22.86 -0.71
CA TRP A 250 9.69 -23.30 -0.51
C TRP A 250 9.92 -23.89 0.88
N ALA A 251 9.43 -23.26 1.93
CA ALA A 251 9.65 -23.75 3.29
C ALA A 251 9.05 -25.13 3.55
N LEU A 252 7.94 -25.45 2.89
CA LEU A 252 7.28 -26.77 2.94
C LEU A 252 7.92 -27.80 2.01
N HIS A 253 8.65 -27.36 0.99
CA HIS A 253 9.21 -28.22 -0.08
C HIS A 253 10.74 -28.03 -0.23
N ARG A 254 11.47 -27.79 0.88
CA ARG A 254 12.90 -27.41 0.85
C ARG A 254 13.80 -28.38 0.10
N THR A 255 13.43 -29.65 0.06
CA THR A 255 14.24 -30.73 -0.55
C THR A 255 13.82 -31.09 -1.97
N THR A 256 12.83 -30.38 -2.54
CA THR A 256 12.31 -30.64 -3.88
C THR A 256 12.81 -29.62 -4.90
N PRO A 257 12.88 -29.98 -6.20
CA PRO A 257 13.19 -29.03 -7.28
C PRO A 257 12.20 -27.86 -7.35
N GLU A 258 10.91 -28.14 -7.09
CA GLU A 258 9.84 -27.16 -7.11
C GLU A 258 10.01 -26.11 -5.99
N GLY A 259 10.39 -26.56 -4.78
CA GLY A 259 10.71 -25.67 -3.69
C GLY A 259 11.92 -24.79 -4.00
N ALA A 260 13.00 -25.36 -4.52
CA ALA A 260 14.17 -24.60 -4.97
C ALA A 260 13.80 -23.56 -6.06
N ARG A 261 12.92 -23.94 -6.98
CA ARG A 261 12.41 -23.05 -8.03
C ARG A 261 11.59 -21.90 -7.46
N ALA A 262 10.70 -22.16 -6.50
CA ALA A 262 9.91 -21.13 -5.82
C ALA A 262 10.81 -20.08 -5.16
N LEU A 263 11.87 -20.50 -4.48
CA LEU A 263 12.85 -19.60 -3.87
C LEU A 263 13.60 -18.79 -4.93
N GLN A 264 14.08 -19.44 -5.99
CA GLN A 264 14.78 -18.78 -7.09
C GLN A 264 13.93 -17.68 -7.72
N MET A 265 12.66 -17.96 -8.07
CA MET A 265 11.73 -16.99 -8.65
C MET A 265 11.56 -15.77 -7.72
N SER A 266 11.42 -16.01 -6.41
CA SER A 266 11.21 -14.93 -5.44
C SER A 266 12.44 -14.04 -5.30
N LEU A 267 13.61 -14.62 -5.06
CA LEU A 267 14.85 -13.86 -4.86
C LEU A 267 15.27 -13.12 -6.13
N HIS A 268 15.08 -13.74 -7.30
CA HIS A 268 15.37 -13.10 -8.59
C HIS A 268 14.44 -11.91 -8.84
N THR A 269 13.12 -12.07 -8.63
CA THR A 269 12.16 -10.96 -8.77
C THR A 269 12.54 -9.78 -7.87
N LEU A 270 12.86 -10.03 -6.60
CA LEU A 270 13.25 -8.98 -5.65
C LEU A 270 14.54 -8.25 -6.07
N LYS A 271 15.54 -8.98 -6.58
CA LYS A 271 16.78 -8.37 -7.12
C LYS A 271 16.49 -7.52 -8.35
N MET A 272 15.70 -8.01 -9.28
CA MET A 272 15.36 -7.28 -10.50
C MET A 272 14.56 -6.01 -10.21
N MET A 273 13.61 -6.06 -9.26
CA MET A 273 12.88 -4.88 -8.80
C MET A 273 13.81 -3.85 -8.16
N ALA A 274 14.69 -4.26 -7.24
CA ALA A 274 15.60 -3.36 -6.54
C ALA A 274 16.65 -2.73 -7.46
N HIS A 275 17.01 -3.40 -8.55
CA HIS A 275 17.90 -2.85 -9.59
C HIS A 275 17.13 -2.01 -10.62
N GLY A 276 15.82 -2.17 -10.74
CA GLY A 276 14.96 -1.46 -11.68
C GLY A 276 14.79 0.03 -11.34
N GLY A 277 14.21 0.77 -12.28
CA GLY A 277 13.81 2.15 -12.05
C GLY A 277 12.52 2.27 -11.21
N ILE A 278 11.82 1.15 -10.94
CA ILE A 278 10.74 1.11 -9.95
C ILE A 278 11.24 1.38 -8.53
N HIS A 279 12.50 1.09 -8.24
CA HIS A 279 13.20 1.52 -7.04
C HIS A 279 13.78 2.92 -7.26
N ASP A 280 13.50 3.85 -6.38
CA ASP A 280 14.07 5.20 -6.43
C ASP A 280 15.48 5.22 -5.84
N HIS A 281 16.47 5.08 -6.69
CA HIS A 281 17.89 4.99 -6.29
C HIS A 281 18.45 6.25 -5.60
N ILE A 282 17.73 7.37 -5.66
CA ILE A 282 18.13 8.64 -5.00
C ILE A 282 17.26 8.94 -3.78
N GLY A 283 15.93 8.85 -3.92
CA GLY A 283 14.98 9.18 -2.86
C GLY A 283 14.57 8.01 -2.02
N GLN A 284 14.96 6.80 -2.40
CA GLN A 284 14.64 5.56 -1.70
C GLN A 284 13.17 5.14 -1.81
N GLY A 285 12.86 3.92 -1.37
CA GLY A 285 11.53 3.34 -1.51
C GLY A 285 11.15 2.98 -2.94
N PHE A 286 9.95 2.46 -3.13
CA PHE A 286 9.47 1.94 -4.40
C PHE A 286 8.29 2.73 -4.94
N HIS A 287 8.28 2.94 -6.25
CA HIS A 287 7.12 3.38 -7.01
C HIS A 287 6.10 2.25 -7.12
N ARG A 288 4.86 2.57 -7.48
CA ARG A 288 3.73 1.64 -7.42
C ARG A 288 3.86 0.45 -8.37
N TYR A 289 4.18 0.69 -9.64
CA TYR A 289 4.36 -0.36 -10.66
C TYR A 289 5.26 0.11 -11.78
N SER A 290 5.77 -0.85 -12.57
CA SER A 290 6.51 -0.55 -13.81
C SER A 290 5.57 -0.57 -15.01
N THR A 291 5.69 0.43 -15.89
CA THR A 291 4.95 0.51 -17.16
C THR A 291 5.50 -0.45 -18.22
N ASP A 292 6.67 -1.05 -17.97
CA ASP A 292 7.35 -1.99 -18.86
C ASP A 292 7.74 -3.31 -18.16
N GLN A 293 8.16 -4.29 -18.96
CA GLN A 293 8.55 -5.61 -18.44
C GLN A 293 9.91 -5.62 -17.73
N HIS A 294 10.73 -4.56 -17.90
CA HIS A 294 12.13 -4.50 -17.44
C HIS A 294 12.26 -3.88 -16.04
N TRP A 295 11.17 -3.55 -15.37
CA TRP A 295 11.13 -2.76 -14.13
C TRP A 295 11.78 -1.37 -14.27
N HIS A 296 11.83 -0.80 -15.51
CA HIS A 296 12.60 0.41 -15.79
C HIS A 296 11.78 1.68 -15.57
N VAL A 297 10.77 1.92 -16.38
CA VAL A 297 9.98 3.16 -16.29
C VAL A 297 8.78 2.94 -15.39
N PRO A 298 8.76 3.51 -14.18
CA PRO A 298 7.63 3.33 -13.28
C PRO A 298 6.50 4.30 -13.60
N HIS A 299 5.32 4.01 -13.06
CA HIS A 299 4.37 5.03 -12.68
C HIS A 299 4.84 5.62 -11.35
N PHE A 300 5.13 6.94 -11.33
CA PHE A 300 6.01 7.54 -10.32
C PHE A 300 5.36 7.76 -8.94
N GLU A 301 4.09 7.46 -8.73
CA GLU A 301 3.49 7.52 -7.38
C GLU A 301 4.14 6.51 -6.43
N LYS A 302 4.22 6.86 -5.13
CA LYS A 302 4.71 5.98 -4.08
C LYS A 302 3.65 5.81 -3.00
N MET A 303 3.17 4.58 -2.85
CA MET A 303 2.06 4.24 -1.96
C MET A 303 2.57 3.61 -0.66
N LEU A 304 2.00 4.01 0.47
CA LEU A 304 2.37 3.47 1.79
C LEU A 304 2.17 1.96 1.87
N TYR A 305 1.08 1.43 1.29
CA TYR A 305 0.78 0.00 1.31
C TYR A 305 1.83 -0.85 0.59
N ASP A 306 2.45 -0.31 -0.47
CA ASP A 306 3.56 -0.99 -1.16
C ASP A 306 4.81 -1.03 -0.28
N GLN A 307 5.16 0.09 0.36
CA GLN A 307 6.34 0.18 1.23
C GLN A 307 6.23 -0.83 2.39
N GLY A 308 5.07 -0.90 3.05
CA GLY A 308 4.85 -1.83 4.17
C GLY A 308 5.01 -3.28 3.78
N GLN A 309 4.38 -3.69 2.68
CA GLN A 309 4.44 -5.06 2.19
C GLN A 309 5.83 -5.44 1.63
N LEU A 310 6.48 -4.52 0.90
CA LEU A 310 7.84 -4.75 0.38
C LEU A 310 8.86 -4.84 1.51
N ALA A 311 8.77 -4.03 2.57
CA ALA A 311 9.64 -4.16 3.73
C ALA A 311 9.55 -5.57 4.35
N VAL A 312 8.35 -6.16 4.40
CA VAL A 312 8.16 -7.54 4.88
C VAL A 312 8.86 -8.55 3.97
N VAL A 313 8.63 -8.51 2.66
CA VAL A 313 9.18 -9.55 1.76
C VAL A 313 10.70 -9.44 1.62
N TYR A 314 11.28 -8.22 1.61
CA TYR A 314 12.73 -8.04 1.61
C TYR A 314 13.37 -8.51 2.92
N SER A 315 12.76 -8.25 4.08
CA SER A 315 13.22 -8.79 5.37
C SER A 315 13.18 -10.31 5.39
N ARG A 316 12.13 -10.93 4.86
CA ARG A 316 12.02 -12.39 4.73
C ARG A 316 13.06 -12.97 3.76
N ALA A 317 13.33 -12.29 2.64
CA ALA A 317 14.37 -12.69 1.70
C ALA A 317 15.75 -12.72 2.38
N PHE A 318 16.09 -11.72 3.18
CA PHE A 318 17.30 -11.72 4.02
C PHE A 318 17.28 -12.87 5.03
N GLN A 319 16.19 -13.06 5.77
CA GLN A 319 16.03 -14.12 6.76
C GLN A 319 16.25 -15.53 6.15
N ILE A 320 15.84 -15.73 4.91
CA ILE A 320 15.96 -17.00 4.17
C ILE A 320 17.37 -17.19 3.60
N SER A 321 17.91 -16.16 2.94
CA SER A 321 19.14 -16.27 2.14
C SER A 321 20.40 -15.87 2.89
N GLY A 322 20.31 -15.02 3.90
CA GLY A 322 21.45 -14.37 4.55
C GLY A 322 22.18 -13.34 3.66
N ASP A 323 21.61 -12.98 2.50
CA ASP A 323 22.18 -11.99 1.58
C ASP A 323 21.85 -10.57 2.08
N GLU A 324 22.85 -9.84 2.55
CA GLU A 324 22.72 -8.48 3.10
C GLU A 324 22.07 -7.49 2.12
N PHE A 325 22.16 -7.75 0.82
CA PHE A 325 21.47 -6.95 -0.20
C PHE A 325 19.98 -6.74 0.12
N PHE A 326 19.30 -7.80 0.56
CA PHE A 326 17.87 -7.70 0.90
C PHE A 326 17.62 -6.93 2.19
N ALA A 327 18.55 -7.03 3.17
CA ALA A 327 18.49 -6.24 4.40
C ALA A 327 18.66 -4.74 4.11
N ASP A 328 19.59 -4.39 3.23
CA ASP A 328 19.84 -3.00 2.80
C ASP A 328 18.62 -2.41 2.10
N VAL A 329 17.97 -3.18 1.21
CA VAL A 329 16.75 -2.72 0.54
C VAL A 329 15.59 -2.56 1.52
N ALA A 330 15.42 -3.47 2.49
CA ALA A 330 14.42 -3.31 3.53
C ALA A 330 14.66 -2.03 4.36
N ALA A 331 15.91 -1.77 4.74
CA ALA A 331 16.29 -0.55 5.47
C ALA A 331 16.05 0.73 4.63
N ASP A 332 16.33 0.68 3.33
CA ASP A 332 16.07 1.77 2.37
C ASP A 332 14.59 2.14 2.32
N ILE A 333 13.70 1.15 2.22
CA ILE A 333 12.25 1.34 2.24
C ILE A 333 11.79 2.00 3.55
N LEU A 334 12.27 1.47 4.69
CA LEU A 334 11.88 1.98 6.01
C LEU A 334 12.39 3.39 6.29
N LEU A 335 13.56 3.74 5.75
CA LEU A 335 14.09 5.09 5.81
C LEU A 335 13.22 6.06 5.00
N TYR A 336 12.85 5.71 3.78
CA TYR A 336 11.92 6.49 2.96
C TYR A 336 10.59 6.69 3.69
N ALA A 337 9.97 5.61 4.17
CA ALA A 337 8.69 5.68 4.86
C ALA A 337 8.75 6.58 6.12
N SER A 338 9.84 6.52 6.88
CA SER A 338 10.02 7.35 8.07
C SER A 338 10.23 8.82 7.75
N ARG A 339 11.04 9.12 6.71
CA ARG A 339 11.44 10.48 6.36
C ARG A 339 10.37 11.23 5.59
N ASP A 340 9.74 10.58 4.58
CA ASP A 340 8.88 11.25 3.60
C ASP A 340 7.39 11.00 3.86
N LEU A 341 7.01 9.81 4.34
CA LEU A 341 5.62 9.49 4.68
C LEU A 341 5.34 9.53 6.19
N GLY A 342 6.36 9.72 7.04
CA GLY A 342 6.19 9.78 8.49
C GLY A 342 5.56 11.10 8.95
N SER A 343 4.46 11.00 9.71
CA SER A 343 3.89 12.14 10.43
C SER A 343 4.64 12.40 11.73
N GLN A 344 4.80 13.66 12.12
CA GLN A 344 5.38 14.04 13.41
C GLN A 344 4.56 13.52 14.60
N THR A 345 3.26 13.26 14.40
CA THR A 345 2.36 12.72 15.41
C THR A 345 2.50 11.22 15.61
N GLY A 346 3.26 10.53 14.75
CA GLY A 346 3.61 9.11 14.85
C GLY A 346 2.99 8.20 13.81
N GLY A 347 1.98 8.62 13.08
CA GLY A 347 1.37 7.88 11.97
C GLY A 347 2.18 7.96 10.67
N PHE A 348 1.59 7.44 9.60
CA PHE A 348 2.12 7.54 8.24
C PHE A 348 1.06 8.08 7.30
N TYR A 349 1.46 8.99 6.44
CA TYR A 349 0.69 9.53 5.32
C TYR A 349 0.53 8.49 4.22
N SER A 350 -0.48 8.67 3.36
CA SER A 350 -0.90 7.65 2.40
C SER A 350 0.01 7.50 1.19
N ALA A 351 0.45 8.60 0.57
CA ALA A 351 1.16 8.52 -0.71
C ALA A 351 1.84 9.83 -1.11
N GLU A 352 2.85 9.73 -2.00
CA GLU A 352 3.36 10.84 -2.81
C GLU A 352 2.86 10.73 -4.26
N ASP A 353 2.49 11.88 -4.84
CA ASP A 353 1.97 12.03 -6.19
C ASP A 353 3.00 11.60 -7.26
N ALA A 354 2.53 11.04 -8.36
CA ALA A 354 3.35 10.78 -9.55
C ALA A 354 3.82 12.09 -10.20
N ASP A 355 3.00 13.15 -10.10
CA ASP A 355 3.15 14.41 -10.81
C ASP A 355 3.75 15.49 -9.92
N SER A 356 4.69 16.26 -10.48
CA SER A 356 5.25 17.45 -9.82
C SER A 356 5.55 18.55 -10.83
N TYR A 357 5.76 19.78 -10.35
CA TYR A 357 6.23 20.85 -11.21
C TYR A 357 7.70 20.66 -11.56
N PRO A 358 8.08 20.71 -12.85
CA PRO A 358 9.50 20.61 -13.27
C PRO A 358 10.39 21.69 -12.63
N THR A 359 9.85 22.91 -12.47
CA THR A 359 10.50 24.03 -11.80
C THR A 359 9.48 24.84 -11.02
N ALA A 360 9.93 25.69 -10.11
CA ALA A 360 9.04 26.59 -9.35
C ALA A 360 8.27 27.60 -10.25
N ALA A 361 8.76 27.86 -11.47
CA ALA A 361 8.10 28.73 -12.44
C ALA A 361 7.14 28.00 -13.38
N SER A 362 7.11 26.66 -13.35
CA SER A 362 6.24 25.86 -14.22
C SER A 362 4.77 26.02 -13.84
N SER A 363 3.90 26.14 -14.82
CA SER A 363 2.46 26.26 -14.66
C SER A 363 1.74 24.91 -14.72
N LYS A 364 2.40 23.86 -15.23
CA LYS A 364 1.86 22.51 -15.40
C LYS A 364 2.76 21.50 -14.70
N LYS A 365 2.15 20.56 -13.99
CA LYS A 365 2.82 19.38 -13.46
C LYS A 365 3.16 18.40 -14.59
N GLN A 366 4.16 17.57 -14.38
CA GLN A 366 4.56 16.48 -15.27
C GLN A 366 4.84 15.23 -14.46
N GLU A 367 4.49 14.08 -15.01
CA GLU A 367 4.78 12.80 -14.37
C GLU A 367 6.30 12.57 -14.28
N GLY A 368 6.77 12.17 -13.11
CA GLY A 368 8.17 11.86 -12.86
C GLY A 368 9.15 13.04 -12.82
N ALA A 369 8.70 14.29 -12.99
CA ALA A 369 9.59 15.46 -13.05
C ALA A 369 10.54 15.57 -11.84
N PHE A 370 10.10 15.19 -10.66
CA PHE A 370 10.90 15.16 -9.44
C PHE A 370 12.02 14.10 -9.48
N CYS A 371 11.80 12.97 -10.16
CA CYS A 371 12.63 11.77 -10.07
C CYS A 371 13.64 11.59 -11.20
N VAL A 372 13.40 12.21 -12.38
CA VAL A 372 14.20 11.97 -13.59
C VAL A 372 15.37 12.95 -13.73
N TRP A 373 16.37 12.58 -14.54
CA TRP A 373 17.62 13.30 -14.69
C TRP A 373 18.01 13.47 -16.16
N ALA A 374 18.52 14.64 -16.53
CA ALA A 374 19.24 14.83 -17.78
C ALA A 374 20.71 14.41 -17.62
N ALA A 375 21.34 13.89 -18.66
CA ALA A 375 22.76 13.51 -18.61
C ALA A 375 23.67 14.70 -18.28
N GLU A 376 23.40 15.86 -18.89
CA GLU A 376 24.12 17.11 -18.64
C GLU A 376 24.04 17.54 -17.18
N GLU A 377 22.86 17.40 -16.55
CA GLU A 377 22.63 17.70 -15.13
C GLU A 377 23.49 16.79 -14.23
N VAL A 378 23.52 15.48 -14.51
CA VAL A 378 24.35 14.53 -13.75
C VAL A 378 25.84 14.88 -13.85
N ARG A 379 26.36 15.22 -15.05
CA ARG A 379 27.74 15.65 -15.20
C ARG A 379 28.06 16.92 -14.44
N ALA A 380 27.16 17.90 -14.49
CA ALA A 380 27.37 19.16 -13.79
C ALA A 380 27.42 18.97 -12.25
N LEU A 381 26.71 18.00 -11.72
CA LEU A 381 26.71 17.67 -10.28
C LEU A 381 27.90 16.81 -9.86
N LEU A 382 28.50 16.04 -10.78
CA LEU A 382 29.53 15.03 -10.51
C LEU A 382 30.81 15.26 -11.36
N PRO A 383 31.40 16.47 -11.36
CA PRO A 383 32.54 16.80 -12.23
C PRO A 383 33.89 16.30 -11.70
N ASP A 384 33.96 15.90 -10.43
CA ASP A 384 35.24 15.60 -9.78
C ASP A 384 35.88 14.33 -10.33
N PRO A 385 37.22 14.31 -10.47
CA PRO A 385 37.94 13.14 -10.91
C PRO A 385 37.90 12.02 -9.88
N VAL A 386 37.91 10.77 -10.34
CA VAL A 386 37.94 9.57 -9.48
C VAL A 386 39.36 9.12 -9.27
N GLU A 387 39.83 9.10 -8.03
CA GLU A 387 41.17 8.62 -7.67
C GLU A 387 41.28 7.11 -7.94
N GLY A 388 42.35 6.73 -8.63
CA GLY A 388 42.62 5.32 -8.97
C GLY A 388 41.97 4.84 -10.27
N ALA A 389 41.12 5.63 -10.90
CA ALA A 389 40.57 5.37 -12.23
C ALA A 389 41.50 5.87 -13.35
N ALA A 390 41.19 5.57 -14.61
CA ALA A 390 41.86 6.10 -15.76
C ALA A 390 41.84 7.64 -15.79
N GLU A 391 42.90 8.26 -16.30
CA GLU A 391 43.02 9.74 -16.40
C GLU A 391 41.80 10.33 -17.12
N GLY A 392 41.22 11.37 -16.53
CA GLY A 392 40.05 12.07 -17.05
C GLY A 392 38.69 11.44 -16.65
N THR A 393 38.67 10.32 -15.93
CA THR A 393 37.42 9.71 -15.45
C THR A 393 36.83 10.52 -14.29
N THR A 394 35.58 10.92 -14.42
CA THR A 394 34.83 11.68 -13.37
C THR A 394 33.88 10.77 -12.56
N LEU A 395 33.44 11.26 -11.43
CA LEU A 395 32.33 10.64 -10.66
C LEU A 395 31.09 10.45 -11.56
N GLY A 396 30.82 11.43 -12.43
CA GLY A 396 29.71 11.39 -13.39
C GLY A 396 29.84 10.24 -14.38
N ASP A 397 31.01 9.97 -14.92
CA ASP A 397 31.22 8.87 -15.88
C ASP A 397 30.92 7.51 -15.26
N VAL A 398 31.39 7.26 -14.03
CA VAL A 398 31.16 6.03 -13.29
C VAL A 398 29.68 5.89 -12.94
N PHE A 399 29.06 6.95 -12.42
CA PHE A 399 27.68 6.98 -12.01
C PHE A 399 26.71 6.75 -13.19
N MET A 400 26.91 7.50 -14.28
CA MET A 400 26.09 7.40 -15.49
C MET A 400 26.18 6.00 -16.13
N HIS A 401 27.36 5.40 -16.13
CA HIS A 401 27.53 4.03 -16.62
C HIS A 401 26.79 3.02 -15.76
N HIS A 402 26.94 3.11 -14.43
CA HIS A 402 26.31 2.18 -13.49
C HIS A 402 24.78 2.25 -13.56
N TYR A 403 24.23 3.47 -13.58
CA TYR A 403 22.78 3.71 -13.58
C TYR A 403 22.15 3.90 -14.97
N GLY A 404 22.85 3.54 -16.02
CA GLY A 404 22.31 3.51 -17.39
C GLY A 404 21.86 4.86 -17.94
N VAL A 405 22.49 5.96 -17.50
CA VAL A 405 22.19 7.31 -17.99
C VAL A 405 22.73 7.48 -19.41
N LYS A 406 21.90 7.98 -20.32
CA LYS A 406 22.24 8.24 -21.74
C LYS A 406 22.07 9.71 -22.07
N GLU A 407 22.82 10.18 -23.08
CA GLU A 407 22.81 11.58 -23.55
C GLU A 407 21.39 12.05 -23.92
N ASP A 408 20.72 11.28 -24.75
CA ASP A 408 19.40 11.60 -25.30
C ASP A 408 18.25 11.03 -24.43
N GLY A 409 18.57 10.62 -23.18
CA GLY A 409 17.63 9.95 -22.31
C GLY A 409 17.54 8.44 -22.54
N ASN A 410 17.06 7.70 -21.54
CA ASN A 410 16.95 6.24 -21.60
C ASN A 410 15.50 5.73 -21.65
N VAL A 411 14.51 6.62 -21.70
CA VAL A 411 13.10 6.27 -21.80
C VAL A 411 12.68 6.13 -23.27
N SER A 412 12.04 4.99 -23.60
CA SER A 412 11.52 4.78 -24.95
C SER A 412 10.34 5.71 -25.25
N PRO A 413 10.28 6.37 -26.43
CA PRO A 413 9.13 7.21 -26.80
C PRO A 413 7.76 6.50 -26.76
N ARG A 414 7.76 5.16 -26.89
CA ARG A 414 6.52 4.36 -26.77
C ARG A 414 5.99 4.27 -25.33
N LYS A 415 6.84 4.57 -24.35
CA LYS A 415 6.49 4.57 -22.91
C LYS A 415 6.30 5.98 -22.35
N ASP A 416 6.35 6.98 -23.20
CA ASP A 416 6.17 8.40 -22.89
C ASP A 416 5.17 9.02 -23.88
N PRO A 417 3.88 8.67 -23.81
CA PRO A 417 2.88 9.14 -24.76
C PRO A 417 2.67 10.67 -24.71
N HIS A 418 2.92 11.28 -23.56
CA HIS A 418 2.81 12.74 -23.35
C HIS A 418 4.10 13.49 -23.63
N LYS A 419 5.19 12.80 -23.97
CA LYS A 419 6.54 13.36 -24.22
C LYS A 419 7.11 14.16 -23.04
N GLU A 420 6.75 13.77 -21.82
CA GLU A 420 7.20 14.42 -20.58
C GLU A 420 8.59 13.96 -20.13
N LEU A 421 9.01 12.76 -20.58
CA LEU A 421 10.29 12.14 -20.24
C LEU A 421 11.34 12.23 -21.38
N GLN A 422 11.04 13.00 -22.43
CA GLN A 422 11.96 13.14 -23.56
C GLN A 422 13.30 13.77 -23.11
N GLY A 423 14.42 13.14 -23.46
CA GLY A 423 15.77 13.58 -23.04
C GLY A 423 16.07 13.34 -21.55
N LYS A 424 15.20 12.63 -20.85
CA LYS A 424 15.34 12.32 -19.42
C LYS A 424 15.73 10.86 -19.20
N ASN A 425 16.35 10.62 -18.06
CA ASN A 425 16.76 9.29 -17.62
C ASN A 425 16.05 8.91 -16.33
N VAL A 426 15.52 7.69 -16.30
CA VAL A 426 15.15 6.98 -15.09
C VAL A 426 16.35 6.12 -14.71
N LEU A 427 16.85 6.28 -13.50
CA LEU A 427 18.02 5.52 -13.03
C LEU A 427 17.67 4.04 -12.90
N ILE A 428 18.52 3.19 -13.46
CA ILE A 428 18.37 1.73 -13.41
C ILE A 428 19.77 1.10 -13.37
N VAL A 429 19.99 0.11 -12.50
CA VAL A 429 21.27 -0.58 -12.44
C VAL A 429 21.46 -1.42 -13.72
N ARG A 430 22.31 -0.95 -14.62
CA ARG A 430 22.61 -1.59 -15.91
C ARG A 430 23.85 -2.46 -15.89
N SER A 431 24.73 -2.21 -14.95
CA SER A 431 25.98 -2.93 -14.81
C SER A 431 26.13 -3.37 -13.36
N SER A 432 26.51 -4.62 -13.14
CA SER A 432 26.80 -5.06 -11.76
C SER A 432 27.96 -4.21 -11.18
N PRO A 433 28.03 -4.11 -9.84
CA PRO A 433 29.14 -3.42 -9.19
C PRO A 433 30.51 -3.94 -9.64
N GLU A 434 30.65 -5.25 -9.82
CA GLU A 434 31.90 -5.90 -10.26
C GLU A 434 32.29 -5.49 -11.69
N LEU A 435 31.31 -5.47 -12.61
CA LEU A 435 31.54 -5.06 -14.00
C LEU A 435 31.84 -3.58 -14.09
N THR A 436 31.15 -2.75 -13.30
CA THR A 436 31.43 -1.31 -13.24
C THR A 436 32.82 -1.05 -12.67
N ALA A 437 33.18 -1.71 -11.56
CA ALA A 437 34.52 -1.59 -10.96
C ALA A 437 35.63 -2.00 -11.97
N ALA A 438 35.45 -3.16 -12.63
CA ALA A 438 36.37 -3.66 -13.63
C ALA A 438 36.56 -2.68 -14.82
N ARG A 439 35.44 -2.09 -15.31
CA ARG A 439 35.48 -1.13 -16.43
C ARG A 439 36.33 0.11 -16.13
N PHE A 440 36.22 0.61 -14.87
CA PHE A 440 36.92 1.86 -14.50
C PHE A 440 38.20 1.61 -13.68
N GLY A 441 38.62 0.36 -13.51
CA GLY A 441 39.83 0.00 -12.78
C GLY A 441 39.74 0.24 -11.25
N LEU A 442 38.55 0.24 -10.70
CA LEU A 442 38.31 0.55 -9.30
C LEU A 442 38.24 -0.72 -8.44
N GLN A 443 38.64 -0.60 -7.16
CA GLN A 443 38.34 -1.61 -6.16
C GLN A 443 36.86 -1.53 -5.74
N PRO A 444 36.24 -2.61 -5.29
CA PRO A 444 34.82 -2.61 -4.88
C PRO A 444 34.47 -1.53 -3.84
N GLY A 445 35.34 -1.31 -2.85
CA GLY A 445 35.13 -0.24 -1.86
C GLY A 445 35.20 1.17 -2.41
N GLN A 446 36.08 1.41 -3.39
CA GLN A 446 36.16 2.71 -4.10
C GLN A 446 34.90 2.95 -4.93
N LEU A 447 34.43 1.95 -5.66
CA LEU A 447 33.17 2.06 -6.42
C LEU A 447 32.00 2.38 -5.50
N SER A 448 31.89 1.67 -4.37
CA SER A 448 30.83 1.92 -3.39
C SER A 448 30.84 3.39 -2.91
N ALA A 449 32.01 3.92 -2.58
CA ALA A 449 32.15 5.31 -2.15
C ALA A 449 31.78 6.30 -3.28
N VAL A 450 32.18 6.05 -4.52
CA VAL A 450 31.84 6.87 -5.70
C VAL A 450 30.33 6.90 -5.92
N LEU A 451 29.67 5.76 -5.90
CA LEU A 451 28.23 5.66 -6.10
C LEU A 451 27.45 6.30 -4.93
N GLN A 452 27.93 6.16 -3.70
CA GLN A 452 27.33 6.80 -2.53
C GLN A 452 27.43 8.33 -2.60
N GLU A 453 28.61 8.87 -2.94
CA GLU A 453 28.79 10.30 -3.12
C GLU A 453 27.91 10.84 -4.24
N GLY A 454 27.83 10.11 -5.36
CA GLY A 454 26.94 10.46 -6.48
C GLY A 454 25.48 10.55 -6.03
N ARG A 455 24.98 9.54 -5.34
CA ARG A 455 23.61 9.55 -4.80
C ARG A 455 23.39 10.71 -3.84
N HIS A 456 24.32 10.98 -2.96
CA HIS A 456 24.22 12.08 -1.99
C HIS A 456 24.11 13.45 -2.67
N ARG A 457 24.95 13.72 -3.70
CA ARG A 457 24.88 14.99 -4.44
C ARG A 457 23.61 15.13 -5.25
N LEU A 458 23.17 14.07 -5.91
CA LEU A 458 21.90 14.09 -6.63
C LEU A 458 20.72 14.29 -5.67
N GLN A 459 20.74 13.68 -4.48
CA GLN A 459 19.72 13.88 -3.47
C GLN A 459 19.67 15.34 -2.99
N ALA A 460 20.81 15.96 -2.74
CA ALA A 460 20.91 17.37 -2.37
C ALA A 460 20.35 18.31 -3.47
N ALA A 461 20.66 18.03 -4.74
CA ALA A 461 20.14 18.78 -5.89
C ALA A 461 18.61 18.56 -6.03
N ARG A 462 18.14 17.35 -5.94
CA ARG A 462 16.71 17.00 -6.02
C ARG A 462 15.90 17.65 -4.91
N ALA A 463 16.45 17.80 -3.70
CA ALA A 463 15.80 18.47 -2.59
C ALA A 463 15.44 19.96 -2.88
N GLN A 464 16.04 20.57 -3.90
CA GLN A 464 15.72 21.93 -4.36
C GLN A 464 14.61 21.96 -5.40
N ARG A 465 14.19 20.81 -5.92
CA ARG A 465 13.08 20.71 -6.90
C ARG A 465 11.74 20.83 -6.17
N PRO A 466 10.68 21.34 -6.85
CA PRO A 466 9.33 21.25 -6.32
C PRO A 466 8.95 19.79 -6.01
N ARG A 467 8.56 19.54 -4.76
CA ARG A 467 8.17 18.17 -4.35
C ARG A 467 6.82 17.77 -4.94
N PRO A 468 6.61 16.47 -5.20
CA PRO A 468 5.29 15.92 -5.47
C PRO A 468 4.32 16.26 -4.33
N HIS A 469 3.03 16.31 -4.65
CA HIS A 469 2.01 16.47 -3.62
C HIS A 469 2.04 15.26 -2.68
N LEU A 470 2.01 15.53 -1.38
CA LEU A 470 1.89 14.52 -0.34
C LEU A 470 0.42 14.38 0.04
N ASP A 471 -0.16 13.20 -0.18
CA ASP A 471 -1.48 12.90 0.36
C ASP A 471 -1.38 12.65 1.86
N THR A 472 -1.78 13.62 2.63
CA THR A 472 -1.65 13.63 4.09
C THR A 472 -2.78 12.90 4.82
N LYS A 473 -3.65 12.19 4.11
CA LYS A 473 -4.53 11.21 4.76
C LYS A 473 -3.72 10.14 5.49
N MET A 474 -4.21 9.70 6.62
CA MET A 474 -3.64 8.57 7.37
C MET A 474 -4.72 7.50 7.50
N LEU A 475 -4.58 6.44 6.72
CA LEU A 475 -5.53 5.32 6.67
C LEU A 475 -5.16 4.26 7.70
N ALA A 476 -6.15 3.70 8.39
CA ALA A 476 -5.93 2.65 9.38
C ALA A 476 -5.30 1.41 8.75
N SER A 477 -5.86 0.91 7.64
CA SER A 477 -5.37 -0.28 6.94
C SER A 477 -3.90 -0.17 6.52
N TRP A 478 -3.52 0.94 5.88
CA TRP A 478 -2.15 1.11 5.37
C TRP A 478 -1.14 1.36 6.49
N ASN A 479 -1.55 2.03 7.57
CA ASN A 479 -0.74 2.10 8.79
C ASN A 479 -0.55 0.71 9.41
N GLY A 480 -1.56 -0.16 9.37
CA GLY A 480 -1.44 -1.56 9.80
C GLY A 480 -0.39 -2.34 9.02
N LEU A 481 -0.38 -2.23 7.68
CA LEU A 481 0.64 -2.83 6.82
C LEU A 481 2.05 -2.28 7.12
N MET A 482 2.16 -0.98 7.38
CA MET A 482 3.46 -0.36 7.70
C MET A 482 3.96 -0.74 9.10
N ILE A 483 3.06 -0.87 10.08
CA ILE A 483 3.38 -1.41 11.42
C ILE A 483 3.97 -2.82 11.28
N SER A 484 3.34 -3.69 10.47
CA SER A 484 3.86 -5.02 10.16
C SER A 484 5.25 -4.95 9.53
N GLY A 485 5.46 -4.07 8.54
CA GLY A 485 6.75 -3.86 7.88
C GLY A 485 7.87 -3.50 8.85
N PHE A 486 7.65 -2.51 9.70
CA PHE A 486 8.62 -2.11 10.72
C PHE A 486 8.85 -3.18 11.79
N ALA A 487 7.79 -3.83 12.25
CA ALA A 487 7.89 -4.85 13.29
C ALA A 487 8.69 -6.08 12.81
N GLN A 488 8.36 -6.61 11.64
CA GLN A 488 9.05 -7.78 11.08
C GLN A 488 10.51 -7.45 10.72
N ALA A 489 10.76 -6.30 10.09
CA ALA A 489 12.13 -5.88 9.80
C ALA A 489 12.93 -5.66 11.09
N GLY A 490 12.35 -5.04 12.11
CA GLY A 490 12.98 -4.82 13.41
C GLY A 490 13.39 -6.12 14.11
N ALA A 491 12.52 -7.12 14.07
CA ALA A 491 12.79 -8.45 14.61
C ALA A 491 13.88 -9.20 13.83
N VAL A 492 13.77 -9.23 12.49
CA VAL A 492 14.68 -9.99 11.61
C VAL A 492 16.06 -9.34 11.54
N LEU A 493 16.14 -8.02 11.44
CA LEU A 493 17.40 -7.27 11.36
C LEU A 493 18.00 -6.92 12.72
N ALA A 494 17.33 -7.33 13.81
CA ALA A 494 17.71 -7.02 15.21
C ALA A 494 17.89 -5.51 15.47
N LYS A 495 16.98 -4.67 14.90
CA LYS A 495 17.00 -3.21 15.01
C LYS A 495 15.84 -2.71 15.87
N GLN A 496 16.14 -2.41 17.13
CA GLN A 496 15.14 -1.96 18.10
C GLN A 496 14.46 -0.64 17.69
N GLU A 497 15.14 0.23 16.98
CA GLU A 497 14.58 1.48 16.46
C GLU A 497 13.38 1.24 15.52
N TYR A 498 13.39 0.15 14.74
CA TYR A 498 12.25 -0.20 13.87
C TYR A 498 11.08 -0.72 14.70
N VAL A 499 11.31 -1.56 15.70
CA VAL A 499 10.26 -2.01 16.63
C VAL A 499 9.63 -0.82 17.36
N SER A 500 10.46 0.13 17.82
CA SER A 500 10.00 1.34 18.48
C SER A 500 9.16 2.22 17.54
N ARG A 501 9.55 2.32 16.26
CA ARG A 501 8.78 3.07 15.25
C ARG A 501 7.42 2.41 14.96
N ALA A 502 7.37 1.07 14.89
CA ALA A 502 6.12 0.32 14.77
C ALA A 502 5.20 0.55 15.98
N ALA A 503 5.74 0.52 17.20
CA ALA A 503 4.98 0.80 18.43
C ALA A 503 4.45 2.23 18.47
N GLN A 504 5.24 3.21 17.99
CA GLN A 504 4.79 4.59 17.86
C GLN A 504 3.60 4.71 16.91
N ALA A 505 3.65 4.04 15.75
CA ALA A 505 2.56 4.04 14.78
C ALA A 505 1.30 3.33 15.30
N ALA A 506 1.46 2.20 16.00
CA ALA A 506 0.34 1.52 16.65
C ALA A 506 -0.30 2.39 17.75
N GLY A 507 0.52 3.10 18.53
CA GLY A 507 0.06 4.09 19.51
C GLY A 507 -0.67 5.26 18.88
N PHE A 508 -0.23 5.71 17.70
CA PHE A 508 -0.94 6.73 16.90
C PHE A 508 -2.32 6.24 16.48
N VAL A 509 -2.44 5.06 15.89
CA VAL A 509 -3.72 4.47 15.50
C VAL A 509 -4.67 4.38 16.70
N ARG A 510 -4.18 3.90 17.84
CA ARG A 510 -4.97 3.77 19.07
C ARG A 510 -5.51 5.12 19.59
N ARG A 511 -4.76 6.21 19.42
CA ARG A 511 -5.17 7.55 19.87
C ARG A 511 -6.10 8.28 18.91
N HIS A 512 -5.90 8.11 17.58
CA HIS A 512 -6.53 8.97 16.59
C HIS A 512 -7.50 8.25 15.65
N LEU A 513 -7.39 6.92 15.53
CA LEU A 513 -8.21 6.10 14.64
C LEU A 513 -9.05 5.06 15.39
N VAL A 514 -9.23 5.26 16.70
CA VAL A 514 -10.18 4.48 17.51
C VAL A 514 -11.23 5.45 18.08
N GLU A 515 -12.51 5.15 17.83
CA GLU A 515 -13.61 5.94 18.31
C GLU A 515 -13.73 5.79 19.84
N PRO A 516 -13.70 6.90 20.60
CA PRO A 516 -13.83 6.86 22.04
C PRO A 516 -15.18 6.23 22.48
N GLY A 517 -15.12 5.32 23.44
CA GLY A 517 -16.31 4.68 24.03
C GLY A 517 -16.77 3.42 23.31
N SER A 518 -16.77 3.35 21.99
CA SER A 518 -17.14 2.15 21.24
C SER A 518 -15.95 1.20 21.00
N GLY A 519 -14.71 1.74 20.94
CA GLY A 519 -13.51 1.01 20.59
C GLY A 519 -13.44 0.60 19.10
N ARG A 520 -14.33 1.14 18.26
CA ARG A 520 -14.38 0.87 16.82
C ARG A 520 -13.26 1.61 16.11
N LEU A 521 -12.69 0.99 15.07
CA LEU A 521 -11.74 1.68 14.19
C LEU A 521 -12.46 2.70 13.31
N LEU A 522 -11.78 3.80 13.06
CA LEU A 522 -12.09 4.77 12.02
C LEU A 522 -11.22 4.51 10.80
N ARG A 523 -11.75 4.80 9.61
CA ARG A 523 -11.06 4.62 8.33
C ARG A 523 -9.82 5.49 8.21
N SER A 524 -9.97 6.80 8.49
CA SER A 524 -8.95 7.81 8.22
C SER A 524 -8.96 8.93 9.23
N CYS A 525 -7.83 9.62 9.33
CA CYS A 525 -7.68 10.94 9.89
C CYS A 525 -6.77 11.78 8.98
N TYR A 526 -6.68 13.08 9.25
CA TYR A 526 -6.08 14.04 8.34
C TYR A 526 -5.08 14.93 9.08
N ARG A 527 -4.11 15.46 8.34
CA ARG A 527 -3.23 16.50 8.82
C ARG A 527 -3.95 17.85 8.77
N GLY A 528 -4.13 18.48 9.90
CA GLY A 528 -4.64 19.82 10.03
C GLY A 528 -3.55 20.88 10.13
N GLU A 529 -3.92 22.09 10.50
CA GLU A 529 -2.98 23.19 10.72
C GLU A 529 -2.00 22.85 11.86
N ALA A 530 -0.75 23.30 11.71
CA ALA A 530 0.35 23.06 12.67
C ALA A 530 0.58 21.56 12.99
N ASP A 531 0.35 20.66 12.02
CA ASP A 531 0.49 19.21 12.15
C ASP A 531 -0.43 18.57 13.22
N VAL A 532 -1.52 19.25 13.61
CA VAL A 532 -2.55 18.66 14.46
C VAL A 532 -3.33 17.61 13.66
N VAL A 533 -3.67 16.48 14.30
CA VAL A 533 -4.52 15.46 13.68
C VAL A 533 -5.98 15.89 13.75
N GLU A 534 -6.65 15.90 12.61
CA GLU A 534 -8.06 16.27 12.48
C GLU A 534 -8.90 15.09 12.00
N GLN A 535 -10.19 15.12 12.36
CA GLN A 535 -11.21 14.23 11.84
C GLN A 535 -12.22 14.98 10.97
N SER A 536 -12.90 14.27 10.08
CA SER A 536 -14.06 14.82 9.38
C SER A 536 -15.23 15.06 10.37
N ALA A 537 -16.15 15.95 10.00
CA ALA A 537 -17.34 16.23 10.79
C ALA A 537 -18.22 14.97 11.02
N ALA A 538 -18.21 14.05 10.06
CA ALA A 538 -18.82 12.72 10.15
C ALA A 538 -17.71 11.68 9.88
N PRO A 539 -17.01 11.19 10.92
CA PRO A 539 -15.94 10.22 10.74
C PRO A 539 -16.45 8.94 10.07
N ILE A 540 -15.66 8.43 9.13
CA ILE A 540 -15.97 7.17 8.43
C ILE A 540 -15.49 6.03 9.31
N HIS A 541 -16.39 5.09 9.63
CA HIS A 541 -16.03 3.88 10.36
C HIS A 541 -15.13 2.98 9.49
N GLY A 542 -14.24 2.25 10.17
CA GLY A 542 -13.31 1.34 9.51
C GLY A 542 -14.04 0.21 8.78
N PHE A 543 -13.51 -0.15 7.62
CA PHE A 543 -13.92 -1.31 6.83
C PHE A 543 -13.20 -2.57 7.32
N LEU A 544 -13.56 -3.73 6.78
CA LEU A 544 -12.92 -4.99 7.15
C LEU A 544 -11.39 -4.94 7.04
N GLU A 545 -10.86 -4.38 5.96
CA GLU A 545 -9.42 -4.26 5.73
C GLU A 545 -8.70 -3.44 6.81
N ASP A 546 -9.35 -2.43 7.39
CA ASP A 546 -8.78 -1.63 8.47
C ASP A 546 -8.56 -2.48 9.72
N TYR A 547 -9.54 -3.30 10.09
CA TYR A 547 -9.40 -4.25 11.20
C TYR A 547 -8.33 -5.30 10.93
N VAL A 548 -8.39 -5.91 9.76
CA VAL A 548 -7.54 -7.05 9.39
C VAL A 548 -6.06 -6.69 9.38
N PHE A 549 -5.69 -5.55 8.77
CA PHE A 549 -4.28 -5.16 8.69
C PHE A 549 -3.76 -4.57 10.00
N ILE A 550 -4.60 -3.90 10.79
CA ILE A 550 -4.20 -3.50 12.15
C ILE A 550 -3.99 -4.73 13.04
N ILE A 551 -4.89 -5.72 13.02
CA ILE A 551 -4.73 -6.97 13.80
C ILE A 551 -3.44 -7.68 13.40
N GLN A 552 -3.16 -7.82 12.09
CA GLN A 552 -1.92 -8.40 11.59
C GLN A 552 -0.70 -7.63 12.11
N GLY A 553 -0.71 -6.30 11.95
CA GLY A 553 0.40 -5.44 12.41
C GLY A 553 0.63 -5.54 13.92
N LEU A 554 -0.44 -5.63 14.72
CA LEU A 554 -0.34 -5.79 16.18
C LEU A 554 0.20 -7.15 16.60
N PHE A 555 -0.18 -8.23 15.92
CA PHE A 555 0.42 -9.55 16.16
C PHE A 555 1.92 -9.56 15.83
N ASP A 556 2.31 -8.94 14.71
CA ASP A 556 3.70 -8.84 14.31
C ASP A 556 4.50 -7.96 15.30
N LEU A 557 3.90 -6.85 15.75
CA LEU A 557 4.49 -5.98 16.77
C LEU A 557 4.63 -6.66 18.12
N TYR A 558 3.62 -7.46 18.52
CA TYR A 558 3.72 -8.27 19.73
C TYR A 558 4.91 -9.25 19.64
N GLU A 559 5.05 -10.00 18.55
CA GLU A 559 6.16 -10.95 18.39
C GLU A 559 7.53 -10.24 18.39
N ALA A 560 7.62 -9.02 17.88
CA ALA A 560 8.86 -8.24 17.83
C ALA A 560 9.21 -7.57 19.18
N SER A 561 8.21 -7.10 19.92
CA SER A 561 8.40 -6.33 21.17
C SER A 561 8.16 -7.16 22.44
N LEU A 562 7.38 -8.23 22.35
CA LEU A 562 6.86 -9.06 23.44
C LEU A 562 5.95 -8.30 24.41
N ASP A 563 5.50 -7.10 24.05
CA ASP A 563 4.54 -6.32 24.82
C ASP A 563 3.13 -6.86 24.63
N GLN A 564 2.62 -7.53 25.65
CA GLN A 564 1.32 -8.22 25.65
C GLN A 564 0.13 -7.25 25.44
N SER A 565 0.31 -5.95 25.66
CA SER A 565 -0.75 -4.96 25.44
C SER A 565 -1.18 -4.86 23.97
N TRP A 566 -0.26 -5.09 23.03
CA TRP A 566 -0.56 -5.16 21.59
C TRP A 566 -1.36 -6.41 21.24
N LEU A 567 -1.00 -7.54 21.85
CA LEU A 567 -1.73 -8.80 21.69
C LEU A 567 -3.16 -8.69 22.23
N GLU A 568 -3.33 -8.14 23.42
CA GLU A 568 -4.64 -7.93 24.02
C GLU A 568 -5.54 -7.06 23.14
N TRP A 569 -4.99 -5.97 22.61
CA TRP A 569 -5.74 -5.08 21.71
C TRP A 569 -6.07 -5.76 20.37
N ALA A 570 -5.16 -6.54 19.80
CA ALA A 570 -5.44 -7.32 18.59
C ALA A 570 -6.62 -8.28 18.76
N LEU A 571 -6.69 -9.00 19.90
CA LEU A 571 -7.80 -9.91 20.19
C LEU A 571 -9.12 -9.15 20.42
N GLN A 572 -9.09 -7.99 21.05
CA GLN A 572 -10.27 -7.12 21.18
C GLN A 572 -10.80 -6.65 19.82
N LEU A 573 -9.90 -6.25 18.91
CA LEU A 573 -10.28 -5.87 17.55
C LEU A 573 -10.83 -7.06 16.76
N GLN A 574 -10.29 -8.28 16.95
CA GLN A 574 -10.82 -9.48 16.31
C GLN A 574 -12.26 -9.77 16.73
N HIS A 575 -12.58 -9.63 18.01
CA HIS A 575 -13.98 -9.75 18.47
C HIS A 575 -14.88 -8.67 17.87
N THR A 576 -14.38 -7.45 17.72
CA THR A 576 -15.14 -6.36 17.08
C THR A 576 -15.36 -6.64 15.59
N GLN A 577 -14.33 -7.10 14.87
CA GLN A 577 -14.43 -7.55 13.49
C GLN A 577 -15.50 -8.63 13.31
N ASP A 578 -15.54 -9.62 14.19
CA ASP A 578 -16.54 -10.70 14.17
C ASP A 578 -17.97 -10.16 14.28
N LYS A 579 -18.21 -9.18 15.14
CA LYS A 579 -19.53 -8.58 15.34
C LYS A 579 -20.00 -7.76 14.14
N LEU A 580 -19.08 -7.03 13.47
CA LEU A 580 -19.44 -6.05 12.45
C LEU A 580 -19.58 -6.67 11.05
N PHE A 581 -18.75 -7.65 10.71
CA PHE A 581 -18.56 -8.08 9.33
C PHE A 581 -18.88 -9.55 9.06
N TRP A 582 -19.00 -10.41 10.08
CA TRP A 582 -19.24 -11.84 9.88
C TRP A 582 -20.58 -12.13 9.20
N ASP A 583 -20.55 -12.95 8.14
CA ASP A 583 -21.74 -13.50 7.49
C ASP A 583 -21.98 -14.95 7.97
N PRO A 584 -22.96 -15.19 8.86
CA PRO A 584 -23.22 -16.55 9.38
C PRO A 584 -23.84 -17.49 8.34
N LYS A 585 -24.29 -16.98 7.20
CA LYS A 585 -24.88 -17.78 6.11
C LYS A 585 -23.88 -18.13 5.03
N GLY A 586 -22.99 -17.19 4.71
CA GLY A 586 -21.97 -17.36 3.67
C GLY A 586 -20.59 -17.65 4.24
N PHE A 587 -20.44 -17.80 5.57
CA PHE A 587 -19.22 -18.23 6.26
C PHE A 587 -17.93 -17.49 5.88
N ALA A 588 -18.04 -16.17 5.68
CA ALA A 588 -16.91 -15.28 5.44
C ALA A 588 -17.28 -13.87 5.90
N TYR A 589 -16.33 -12.93 5.83
CA TYR A 589 -16.58 -11.55 6.23
C TYR A 589 -16.94 -10.67 5.04
N PHE A 590 -17.97 -9.85 5.19
CA PHE A 590 -18.25 -8.75 4.28
C PHE A 590 -17.19 -7.66 4.41
N SER A 591 -16.86 -6.99 3.29
CA SER A 591 -15.88 -5.89 3.28
C SER A 591 -16.39 -4.64 4.02
N SER A 592 -17.71 -4.45 4.12
CA SER A 592 -18.37 -3.32 4.77
C SER A 592 -19.37 -3.76 5.83
N GLU A 593 -19.64 -2.88 6.79
CA GLU A 593 -20.67 -3.07 7.80
C GLU A 593 -22.09 -3.08 7.18
N ALA A 594 -23.03 -3.66 7.87
CA ALA A 594 -24.45 -3.62 7.48
C ALA A 594 -25.10 -2.27 7.85
N GLY A 595 -26.12 -1.85 7.08
CA GLY A 595 -26.99 -0.74 7.45
C GLY A 595 -26.76 0.56 6.70
N ASP A 596 -25.78 0.67 5.79
CA ASP A 596 -25.68 1.81 4.89
C ASP A 596 -26.68 1.65 3.71
N PRO A 597 -27.75 2.44 3.66
CA PRO A 597 -28.78 2.32 2.61
C PRO A 597 -28.29 2.79 1.23
N SER A 598 -27.15 3.48 1.17
CA SER A 598 -26.54 3.95 -0.08
C SER A 598 -25.71 2.85 -0.77
N LEU A 599 -25.39 1.75 -0.10
CA LEU A 599 -24.67 0.62 -0.67
C LEU A 599 -25.64 -0.41 -1.27
N LEU A 600 -25.56 -0.60 -2.57
CA LEU A 600 -26.36 -1.58 -3.30
C LEU A 600 -26.02 -3.02 -2.94
N LEU A 601 -24.75 -3.29 -2.62
CA LEU A 601 -24.20 -4.61 -2.37
C LEU A 601 -23.20 -4.56 -1.22
N ARG A 602 -23.22 -5.58 -0.37
CA ARG A 602 -22.11 -5.89 0.54
C ARG A 602 -21.28 -6.98 -0.11
N LEU A 603 -20.05 -6.64 -0.43
CA LEU A 603 -19.14 -7.54 -1.13
C LEU A 603 -18.25 -8.32 -0.16
N LYS A 604 -17.72 -9.44 -0.63
CA LYS A 604 -16.62 -10.20 -0.03
C LYS A 604 -15.49 -10.23 -1.04
N ASP A 605 -14.31 -9.73 -0.66
CA ASP A 605 -13.16 -9.73 -1.55
C ASP A 605 -12.73 -11.15 -1.87
N ASP A 606 -12.62 -11.47 -3.14
CA ASP A 606 -12.30 -12.80 -3.67
C ASP A 606 -11.04 -12.81 -4.55
N GLN A 607 -10.23 -11.75 -4.45
CA GLN A 607 -8.98 -11.62 -5.18
C GLN A 607 -7.97 -10.79 -4.40
N ASP A 608 -6.75 -11.31 -4.27
CA ASP A 608 -5.60 -10.55 -3.80
C ASP A 608 -5.12 -9.62 -4.93
N GLY A 609 -4.98 -8.33 -4.62
CA GLY A 609 -4.56 -7.29 -5.55
C GLY A 609 -3.22 -6.65 -5.14
N ALA A 610 -3.15 -5.32 -5.25
CA ALA A 610 -2.03 -4.53 -4.71
C ALA A 610 -1.93 -4.66 -3.19
N GLU A 611 -3.07 -4.82 -2.53
CA GLU A 611 -3.22 -5.26 -1.14
C GLU A 611 -3.84 -6.65 -1.14
N PRO A 612 -3.52 -7.52 -0.16
CA PRO A 612 -4.16 -8.82 -0.07
C PRO A 612 -5.65 -8.68 0.30
N ALA A 613 -6.49 -9.60 -0.17
CA ALA A 613 -7.89 -9.63 0.21
C ALA A 613 -8.05 -9.80 1.72
N ALA A 614 -8.94 -9.01 2.31
CA ALA A 614 -9.11 -8.99 3.76
C ALA A 614 -9.52 -10.37 4.33
N ASN A 615 -10.35 -11.14 3.61
CA ASN A 615 -10.66 -12.52 4.01
C ASN A 615 -9.42 -13.45 3.97
N SER A 616 -8.49 -13.26 3.02
CA SER A 616 -7.25 -14.05 2.94
C SER A 616 -6.39 -13.86 4.20
N VAL A 617 -6.16 -12.63 4.59
CA VAL A 617 -5.37 -12.30 5.79
C VAL A 617 -6.11 -12.65 7.08
N THR A 618 -7.44 -12.52 7.09
CA THR A 618 -8.26 -12.89 8.24
C THR A 618 -8.07 -14.36 8.63
N VAL A 619 -7.93 -15.28 7.68
CA VAL A 619 -7.68 -16.71 8.01
C VAL A 619 -6.42 -16.84 8.86
N THR A 620 -5.32 -16.20 8.44
CA THR A 620 -4.06 -16.19 9.21
C THR A 620 -4.23 -15.53 10.60
N ASN A 621 -4.95 -14.41 10.67
CA ASN A 621 -5.21 -13.71 11.93
C ASN A 621 -6.01 -14.58 12.90
N LEU A 622 -7.04 -15.28 12.41
CA LEU A 622 -7.86 -16.20 13.22
C LEU A 622 -7.04 -17.37 13.76
N LEU A 623 -6.17 -17.96 12.95
CA LEU A 623 -5.27 -19.04 13.38
C LEU A 623 -4.29 -18.56 14.48
N ARG A 624 -3.72 -17.36 14.31
CA ARG A 624 -2.86 -16.74 15.33
C ARG A 624 -3.63 -16.40 16.59
N ALA A 625 -4.83 -15.80 16.45
CA ALA A 625 -5.70 -15.46 17.57
C ALA A 625 -6.08 -16.72 18.39
N ALA A 626 -6.46 -17.81 17.72
CA ALA A 626 -6.75 -19.08 18.37
C ALA A 626 -5.55 -19.63 19.15
N SER A 627 -4.33 -19.52 18.58
CA SER A 627 -3.09 -19.96 19.22
C SER A 627 -2.72 -19.14 20.46
N TYR A 628 -3.01 -17.83 20.47
CA TYR A 628 -2.72 -16.93 21.60
C TYR A 628 -3.77 -16.93 22.69
N SER A 629 -5.00 -17.35 22.40
CA SER A 629 -6.11 -17.26 23.34
C SER A 629 -6.70 -18.61 23.76
N GLY A 630 -6.44 -19.67 22.99
CA GLY A 630 -7.07 -20.98 23.16
C GLY A 630 -8.53 -21.03 22.68
N HIS A 631 -9.08 -19.96 22.09
CA HIS A 631 -10.45 -19.92 21.57
C HIS A 631 -10.56 -20.67 20.23
N MET A 632 -10.99 -21.94 20.29
CA MET A 632 -11.07 -22.82 19.12
C MET A 632 -12.11 -22.37 18.08
N GLU A 633 -13.09 -21.55 18.48
CA GLU A 633 -14.08 -20.98 17.56
C GLU A 633 -13.46 -20.17 16.41
N TRP A 634 -12.32 -19.52 16.64
CA TRP A 634 -11.59 -18.81 15.60
C TRP A 634 -10.92 -19.76 14.60
N MET A 635 -10.47 -20.92 15.06
CA MET A 635 -9.97 -21.97 14.17
C MET A 635 -11.09 -22.55 13.30
N GLU A 636 -12.28 -22.76 13.88
CA GLU A 636 -13.46 -23.19 13.13
C GLU A 636 -13.88 -22.17 12.08
N LYS A 637 -13.92 -20.86 12.42
CA LYS A 637 -14.19 -19.79 11.47
C LYS A 637 -13.15 -19.74 10.34
N ALA A 638 -11.86 -19.92 10.64
CA ALA A 638 -10.82 -20.02 9.63
C ALA A 638 -11.10 -21.14 8.62
N GLY A 639 -11.48 -22.32 9.10
CA GLY A 639 -11.90 -23.45 8.26
C GLY A 639 -13.16 -23.13 7.45
N GLN A 640 -14.14 -22.46 8.02
CA GLN A 640 -15.36 -22.04 7.32
C GLN A 640 -15.07 -21.05 6.18
N ILE A 641 -14.17 -20.08 6.39
CA ILE A 641 -13.75 -19.14 5.32
C ILE A 641 -13.08 -19.92 4.17
N LEU A 642 -12.12 -20.79 4.49
CA LEU A 642 -11.44 -21.61 3.49
C LEU A 642 -12.43 -22.48 2.71
N ALA A 643 -13.44 -23.03 3.37
CA ALA A 643 -14.51 -23.79 2.72
C ALA A 643 -15.36 -22.89 1.81
N ALA A 644 -15.70 -21.67 2.25
CA ALA A 644 -16.47 -20.72 1.46
C ALA A 644 -15.76 -20.30 0.15
N PHE A 645 -14.43 -20.22 0.16
CA PHE A 645 -13.61 -19.90 -1.00
C PHE A 645 -13.04 -21.13 -1.72
N SER A 646 -13.43 -22.35 -1.34
CA SER A 646 -12.84 -23.61 -1.84
C SER A 646 -12.90 -23.72 -3.36
N GLU A 647 -14.03 -23.38 -3.98
CA GLU A 647 -14.18 -23.44 -5.45
C GLU A 647 -13.18 -22.49 -6.16
N ARG A 648 -13.02 -21.26 -5.63
CA ARG A 648 -12.09 -20.28 -6.18
C ARG A 648 -10.64 -20.74 -6.04
N LEU A 649 -10.28 -21.25 -4.86
CA LEU A 649 -8.96 -21.78 -4.55
C LEU A 649 -8.62 -23.03 -5.40
N GLN A 650 -9.58 -23.89 -5.71
CA GLN A 650 -9.36 -25.06 -6.54
C GLN A 650 -9.17 -24.71 -8.03
N LYS A 651 -9.93 -23.72 -8.54
CA LYS A 651 -9.89 -23.36 -9.96
C LYS A 651 -8.77 -22.38 -10.29
N ILE A 652 -8.65 -21.31 -9.52
CA ILE A 652 -7.73 -20.20 -9.80
C ILE A 652 -7.07 -19.73 -8.50
N PRO A 653 -6.26 -20.57 -7.83
CA PRO A 653 -5.58 -20.16 -6.58
C PRO A 653 -4.61 -18.98 -6.78
N LEU A 654 -4.14 -18.73 -8.01
CA LEU A 654 -3.37 -17.53 -8.36
C LEU A 654 -4.12 -16.22 -8.06
N ALA A 655 -5.45 -16.24 -8.01
CA ALA A 655 -6.23 -15.06 -7.61
C ALA A 655 -6.18 -14.79 -6.09
N LEU A 656 -5.82 -15.78 -5.28
CA LEU A 656 -5.81 -15.73 -3.81
C LEU A 656 -4.56 -16.40 -3.22
N PRO A 657 -3.33 -16.00 -3.61
CA PRO A 657 -2.11 -16.64 -3.13
C PRO A 657 -1.92 -16.48 -1.61
N GLU A 658 -2.40 -15.39 -1.01
CA GLU A 658 -2.38 -15.21 0.43
C GLU A 658 -3.33 -16.22 1.15
N MET A 659 -4.52 -16.47 0.59
CA MET A 659 -5.43 -17.49 1.13
C MET A 659 -4.91 -18.90 0.92
N ALA A 660 -4.24 -19.18 -0.22
CA ALA A 660 -3.54 -20.43 -0.45
C ALA A 660 -2.43 -20.65 0.59
N ARG A 661 -1.65 -19.60 0.92
CA ARG A 661 -0.68 -19.61 2.02
C ARG A 661 -1.34 -19.92 3.37
N ALA A 662 -2.48 -19.28 3.66
CA ALA A 662 -3.25 -19.51 4.88
C ALA A 662 -3.81 -20.96 4.95
N THR A 663 -4.16 -21.57 3.81
CA THR A 663 -4.55 -22.98 3.72
C THR A 663 -3.43 -23.90 4.21
N ALA A 664 -2.19 -23.61 3.83
CA ALA A 664 -1.03 -24.36 4.36
C ALA A 664 -0.92 -24.25 5.87
N MET A 665 -1.08 -23.05 6.43
CA MET A 665 -1.03 -22.82 7.88
C MET A 665 -2.17 -23.53 8.61
N PHE A 666 -3.35 -23.61 8.02
CA PHE A 666 -4.49 -24.32 8.58
C PHE A 666 -4.24 -25.83 8.68
N HIS A 667 -3.74 -26.47 7.62
CA HIS A 667 -3.52 -27.92 7.58
C HIS A 667 -2.28 -28.38 8.37
N HIS A 668 -1.20 -27.59 8.32
CA HIS A 668 0.04 -27.92 9.06
C HIS A 668 0.05 -27.46 10.50
N THR A 669 -1.01 -26.77 10.95
CA THR A 669 -1.11 -26.11 12.25
C THR A 669 0.04 -25.14 12.56
N LEU A 670 -0.21 -24.19 13.45
CA LEU A 670 0.83 -23.26 13.87
C LEU A 670 1.75 -23.91 14.90
N LYS A 671 3.06 -23.81 14.68
CA LYS A 671 4.06 -24.12 15.69
C LYS A 671 4.01 -23.04 16.77
N GLN A 672 3.70 -23.43 18.00
CA GLN A 672 3.80 -22.54 19.16
C GLN A 672 5.23 -22.61 19.70
N VAL A 673 5.98 -21.54 19.56
CA VAL A 673 7.34 -21.42 20.11
C VAL A 673 7.23 -20.61 21.40
N VAL A 674 7.41 -21.27 22.53
CA VAL A 674 7.37 -20.63 23.86
C VAL A 674 8.77 -20.56 24.43
N ILE A 675 9.25 -19.36 24.69
CA ILE A 675 10.50 -19.12 25.39
C ILE A 675 10.20 -18.85 26.86
N CYS A 676 10.69 -19.72 27.77
CA CYS A 676 10.63 -19.48 29.22
C CYS A 676 11.91 -18.79 29.64
N GLY A 677 11.84 -17.52 30.06
CA GLY A 677 13.04 -16.78 30.41
C GLY A 677 12.76 -15.40 30.98
N ASP A 678 13.78 -14.80 31.56
CA ASP A 678 13.75 -13.40 31.97
C ASP A 678 13.85 -12.51 30.71
N PRO A 679 12.93 -11.59 30.45
CA PRO A 679 12.98 -10.68 29.30
C PRO A 679 14.28 -9.89 29.16
N GLN A 680 14.96 -9.64 30.30
CA GLN A 680 16.23 -8.92 30.34
C GLN A 680 17.46 -9.85 30.28
N GLY A 681 17.26 -11.17 30.43
CA GLY A 681 18.33 -12.17 30.37
C GLY A 681 18.96 -12.27 28.98
N GLU A 682 20.28 -12.31 28.89
CA GLU A 682 20.98 -12.41 27.61
C GLU A 682 20.70 -13.76 26.93
N ASP A 683 20.61 -14.84 27.69
CA ASP A 683 20.23 -16.17 27.20
C ASP A 683 18.82 -16.17 26.58
N THR A 684 17.87 -15.44 27.16
CA THR A 684 16.52 -15.25 26.60
C THR A 684 16.57 -14.47 25.28
N LYS A 685 17.36 -13.40 25.24
CA LYS A 685 17.55 -12.60 24.01
C LYS A 685 18.19 -13.40 22.87
N GLU A 686 19.17 -14.25 23.20
CA GLU A 686 19.79 -15.15 22.22
C GLU A 686 18.78 -16.15 21.64
N MET A 687 17.92 -16.73 22.47
CA MET A 687 16.86 -17.64 22.02
C MET A 687 15.88 -16.92 21.12
N LEU A 688 15.47 -15.72 21.47
CA LEU A 688 14.58 -14.87 20.65
C LEU A 688 15.22 -14.50 19.31
N ARG A 689 16.50 -14.09 19.30
CA ARG A 689 17.26 -13.83 18.06
C ARG A 689 17.28 -15.08 17.16
N CYS A 690 17.46 -16.26 17.72
CA CYS A 690 17.42 -17.53 16.98
C CYS A 690 16.06 -17.73 16.30
N VAL A 691 14.94 -17.47 17.01
CA VAL A 691 13.60 -17.57 16.43
C VAL A 691 13.42 -16.54 15.31
N HIS A 692 13.81 -15.28 15.53
CA HIS A 692 13.65 -14.21 14.55
C HIS A 692 14.55 -14.35 13.31
N SER A 693 15.73 -14.98 13.46
CA SER A 693 16.63 -15.24 12.33
C SER A 693 16.25 -16.48 11.50
N THR A 694 15.28 -17.27 11.94
CA THR A 694 14.85 -18.49 11.25
C THR A 694 13.50 -18.30 10.59
N PHE A 695 13.40 -18.47 9.26
CA PHE A 695 12.13 -18.36 8.54
C PHE A 695 11.23 -19.59 8.79
N ILE A 696 10.11 -19.35 9.46
CA ILE A 696 9.09 -20.36 9.77
C ILE A 696 7.73 -19.73 9.45
N PRO A 697 7.08 -20.09 8.34
CA PRO A 697 5.86 -19.43 7.87
C PRO A 697 4.65 -19.68 8.78
N ASN A 698 4.64 -20.79 9.55
CA ASN A 698 3.52 -21.23 10.37
C ASN A 698 3.89 -21.26 11.87
N LYS A 699 4.42 -20.16 12.42
CA LYS A 699 4.70 -20.04 13.84
C LYS A 699 3.91 -18.94 14.54
N VAL A 700 3.79 -19.08 15.84
CA VAL A 700 3.53 -18.01 16.81
C VAL A 700 4.60 -18.06 17.90
N LEU A 701 5.05 -16.88 18.36
CA LEU A 701 6.05 -16.73 19.39
C LEU A 701 5.42 -16.23 20.68
N MET A 702 5.79 -16.82 21.80
CA MET A 702 5.34 -16.43 23.14
C MET A 702 6.53 -16.34 24.08
N LEU A 703 6.51 -15.38 24.99
CA LEU A 703 7.43 -15.29 26.10
C LEU A 703 6.71 -15.65 27.38
N ALA A 704 7.13 -16.71 28.05
CA ALA A 704 6.73 -17.08 29.41
C ALA A 704 7.74 -16.49 30.41
N ASP A 705 7.48 -15.26 30.82
CA ASP A 705 8.36 -14.44 31.68
C ASP A 705 8.21 -14.73 33.17
N GLY A 706 7.23 -15.57 33.54
CA GLY A 706 6.92 -15.92 34.93
C GLY A 706 5.87 -15.04 35.59
N ASP A 707 5.40 -13.98 34.94
CA ASP A 707 4.31 -13.16 35.46
C ASP A 707 2.94 -13.87 35.26
N ARG A 708 2.61 -14.71 36.22
CA ARG A 708 1.33 -15.48 36.21
C ARG A 708 0.08 -14.62 36.19
N ALA A 709 0.16 -13.34 36.53
CA ALA A 709 -0.92 -12.38 36.44
C ALA A 709 -1.00 -11.74 35.04
N GLY A 710 0.00 -11.92 34.20
CA GLY A 710 0.09 -11.41 32.84
C GLY A 710 -1.01 -11.92 31.93
N PHE A 711 -1.27 -11.19 30.86
CA PHE A 711 -2.37 -11.46 29.91
C PHE A 711 -2.27 -12.87 29.32
N LEU A 712 -1.11 -13.27 28.80
CA LEU A 712 -0.89 -14.60 28.20
C LEU A 712 -1.19 -15.76 29.15
N TYR A 713 -0.75 -15.66 30.41
CA TYR A 713 -1.01 -16.72 31.41
C TYR A 713 -2.49 -16.86 31.76
N ARG A 714 -3.26 -15.75 31.70
CA ARG A 714 -4.71 -15.81 31.87
C ARG A 714 -5.41 -16.47 30.67
N GLN A 715 -4.90 -16.23 29.46
CA GLN A 715 -5.44 -16.84 28.23
C GLN A 715 -5.01 -18.30 28.09
N LEU A 716 -3.79 -18.63 28.44
CA LEU A 716 -3.17 -19.93 28.22
C LEU A 716 -2.60 -20.49 29.54
N PRO A 717 -3.45 -21.09 30.42
CA PRO A 717 -3.02 -21.58 31.73
C PRO A 717 -1.90 -22.60 31.70
N PHE A 718 -1.71 -23.35 30.59
CA PHE A 718 -0.63 -24.33 30.43
C PHE A 718 0.77 -23.68 30.53
N LEU A 719 0.90 -22.39 30.23
CA LEU A 719 2.17 -21.68 30.38
C LEU A 719 2.71 -21.73 31.82
N SER A 720 1.82 -21.82 32.81
CA SER A 720 2.20 -21.94 34.21
C SER A 720 2.88 -23.25 34.55
N SER A 721 2.77 -24.29 33.71
CA SER A 721 3.44 -25.59 33.86
C SER A 721 4.80 -25.66 33.19
N LEU A 722 5.16 -24.65 32.39
CA LEU A 722 6.46 -24.59 31.71
C LEU A 722 7.50 -23.98 32.64
N GLU A 723 8.71 -24.57 32.67
CA GLU A 723 9.76 -24.19 33.58
C GLU A 723 11.10 -23.96 32.86
N ARG A 724 11.89 -23.05 33.40
CA ARG A 724 13.31 -22.91 33.00
C ARG A 724 14.11 -24.14 33.45
N LYS A 725 14.76 -24.81 32.52
CA LYS A 725 15.64 -25.95 32.83
C LYS A 725 17.01 -25.44 33.23
N GLU A 726 17.54 -25.98 34.35
CA GLU A 726 18.87 -25.62 34.90
C GLU A 726 19.02 -24.08 35.11
N GLY A 727 17.93 -23.38 35.35
CA GLY A 727 17.96 -21.92 35.52
C GLY A 727 18.20 -21.11 34.24
N LYS A 728 18.32 -21.76 33.08
CA LYS A 728 18.57 -21.14 31.76
C LYS A 728 17.28 -20.85 31.01
N ALA A 729 17.33 -19.90 30.06
CA ALA A 729 16.26 -19.72 29.11
C ALA A 729 15.96 -21.01 28.35
N THR A 730 14.69 -21.39 28.28
CA THR A 730 14.28 -22.70 27.78
C THR A 730 13.20 -22.54 26.74
N ALA A 731 13.39 -23.11 25.54
CA ALA A 731 12.39 -23.10 24.47
C ALA A 731 11.60 -24.40 24.45
N TYR A 732 10.28 -24.25 24.29
CA TYR A 732 9.32 -25.31 24.04
C TYR A 732 8.72 -25.08 22.67
N VAL A 733 8.82 -26.07 21.78
CA VAL A 733 8.19 -25.99 20.44
C VAL A 733 7.05 -27.00 20.39
N CYS A 734 5.84 -26.51 20.30
CA CYS A 734 4.62 -27.34 20.36
C CYS A 734 3.88 -27.29 19.02
N SER A 735 3.39 -28.42 18.57
CA SER A 735 2.50 -28.57 17.42
C SER A 735 1.44 -29.62 17.75
N ASN A 736 0.20 -29.41 17.35
CA ASN A 736 -0.91 -30.37 17.56
C ASN A 736 -1.02 -30.84 19.03
N PHE A 737 -0.95 -29.91 19.98
CA PHE A 737 -0.98 -30.19 21.44
C PHE A 737 0.15 -31.08 21.96
N THR A 738 1.18 -31.33 21.15
CA THR A 738 2.37 -32.08 21.55
C THR A 738 3.59 -31.18 21.50
N CYS A 739 4.33 -31.11 22.61
CA CYS A 739 5.55 -30.32 22.67
C CYS A 739 6.80 -31.23 22.49
N SER A 740 7.80 -30.71 21.79
CA SER A 740 9.13 -31.34 21.76
C SER A 740 9.79 -31.33 23.15
N LEU A 741 10.86 -32.12 23.32
CA LEU A 741 11.68 -31.96 24.50
C LEU A 741 12.23 -30.53 24.59
N PRO A 742 12.19 -29.91 25.76
CA PRO A 742 12.68 -28.54 25.93
C PRO A 742 14.18 -28.44 25.66
N VAL A 743 14.57 -27.34 25.03
CA VAL A 743 15.97 -27.04 24.68
C VAL A 743 16.44 -25.74 25.32
N THR A 744 17.71 -25.70 25.71
CA THR A 744 18.33 -24.56 26.42
C THR A 744 19.45 -23.87 25.64
N SER A 745 19.65 -24.24 24.37
CA SER A 745 20.63 -23.58 23.50
C SER A 745 20.04 -23.13 22.18
N PRO A 746 20.49 -21.98 21.63
CA PRO A 746 20.04 -21.48 20.32
C PRO A 746 20.24 -22.49 19.19
N ARG A 747 21.35 -23.25 19.21
CA ARG A 747 21.63 -24.28 18.19
C ARG A 747 20.57 -25.38 18.17
N ALA A 748 20.28 -25.95 19.35
CA ALA A 748 19.27 -27.00 19.47
C ALA A 748 17.87 -26.47 19.10
N LEU A 749 17.56 -25.21 19.46
CA LEU A 749 16.33 -24.55 19.03
C LEU A 749 16.26 -24.42 17.51
N GLN A 750 17.34 -23.98 16.86
CA GLN A 750 17.37 -23.84 15.41
C GLN A 750 17.13 -25.17 14.68
N GLU A 751 17.69 -26.25 15.20
CA GLU A 751 17.46 -27.61 14.67
C GLU A 751 15.97 -28.00 14.77
N LEU A 752 15.33 -27.77 15.94
CA LEU A 752 13.88 -28.00 16.12
C LEU A 752 12.99 -27.14 15.22
N LEU A 753 13.38 -25.89 15.01
CA LEU A 753 12.61 -24.96 14.19
C LEU A 753 12.65 -25.34 12.70
N ARG A 754 13.73 -25.95 12.24
CA ARG A 754 13.92 -26.40 10.85
C ARG A 754 13.32 -27.78 10.56
N ALA A 755 13.16 -28.60 11.60
CA ALA A 755 12.43 -29.88 11.51
C ALA A 755 10.93 -29.67 11.30
#